data_cabb796b4417aa791c42a58678c3a93e
#
_entry.id   cabb796b4417aa791c42a58678c3a93e
#
_cell.length_a   1.000
_cell.length_b   1.000
_cell.length_c   1.000
_cell.angle_alpha   90.00
_cell.angle_beta   90.00
_cell.angle_gamma   90.00
#
_symmetry.space_group_name_H-M   'P 1'
#
loop_
_entity.id
_entity.type
_entity.pdbx_description
1 polymer ?
#
loop_
_entity_poly.entity_id
_entity_poly.type
_entity_poly.pdbx_seq_one_letter_code
_entity_poly.pdbx_strand_id
1 'polypeptide(L)'
;SQRCKEAWNDVPIILGGIEGSLRRIAHYDYWQDKVRRSIVVDSKCDLLLYGNAERAIVEIAHRLAAREPVHEITDVRGTAFVRRDTPEEWFEINSTSVDEPGRVEAHVNPYLMVSEQAKANGATCTKEDEAQAVAQAAEAGAAANPVNPAIKPLTFVPNPALQQRAKIKVPPRDRSVIRLPSYEQVRADPVLYAHANRVLHLETNPGNARALVQAHGEGATARDVWINPPPIPLTTAEMDHVFDLPYARSPHPRYADENGSHDGATKIPAWEMIRFSVNIMRGCFGGCTFCSITEHEGRIIQSRSEESIIKEVEAIRDSVSGFTGTISDLGGPTANMYRLGCKSPEIEAACRKPSCVYPGICQNLGTNHDPLIKIYRRARALKGIKKILIGSGLRYDLAVQSPEYVKELVQHHVGGYLKIAPEHTEQGPLTKMMKPGIGSYDKFKQMFEKFSAEAGKKQYLIPYFIAAHPGTSDEDMMNLAIWLKKNGFRADQVQTFYPSPMATATTMYHTNKNPLRKITRDSETVDIVRGDKRRRLHKAFLRYHDANNWPLLREALKSMGRADLIGNGKHHLIPTWQPLTDGGYTSARRKNSTTAPVAPAKAKDAKASAPVRLAPVKPSKGRMLTQHTGLPPRDNGSAPARKAAAGPVRGSIRKPR
;
A
#
# COMPACT_ATOMS: atom_id res chain seq x y z
N SER A 1 -7.76 -19.01 14.83
CA SER A 1 -9.18 -19.43 14.84
C SER A 1 -9.35 -20.89 15.20
N GLN A 2 -8.76 -21.86 14.45
CA GLN A 2 -9.01 -23.30 14.65
C GLN A 2 -8.76 -23.74 16.09
N ARG A 3 -7.63 -23.39 16.69
CA ARG A 3 -7.32 -23.73 18.10
C ARG A 3 -8.28 -23.11 19.09
N CYS A 4 -8.79 -21.90 18.80
CA CYS A 4 -9.80 -21.27 19.66
C CYS A 4 -11.13 -22.04 19.57
N LYS A 5 -11.56 -22.46 18.36
CA LYS A 5 -12.77 -23.26 18.18
C LYS A 5 -12.66 -24.66 18.82
N GLU A 6 -11.47 -25.25 18.83
CA GLU A 6 -11.22 -26.52 19.52
C GLU A 6 -11.35 -26.38 21.06
N ALA A 7 -10.95 -25.22 21.61
CA ALA A 7 -11.01 -24.93 23.04
C ALA A 7 -12.38 -24.40 23.51
N TRP A 8 -13.03 -23.58 22.67
CA TRP A 8 -14.31 -22.89 22.97
C TRP A 8 -15.18 -22.93 21.71
N ASN A 9 -15.90 -24.01 21.55
CA ASN A 9 -16.70 -24.25 20.35
C ASN A 9 -17.82 -23.22 20.15
N ASP A 10 -18.42 -22.77 21.23
CA ASP A 10 -19.59 -21.90 21.24
C ASP A 10 -19.25 -20.39 21.21
N VAL A 11 -17.96 -20.06 21.33
CA VAL A 11 -17.54 -18.66 21.32
C VAL A 11 -17.36 -18.17 19.87
N PRO A 12 -18.02 -17.07 19.46
CA PRO A 12 -17.82 -16.48 18.14
C PRO A 12 -16.38 -16.02 17.93
N ILE A 13 -15.84 -16.30 16.75
CA ILE A 13 -14.49 -15.86 16.35
C ILE A 13 -14.60 -14.76 15.32
N ILE A 14 -14.20 -13.57 15.73
CA ILE A 14 -14.12 -12.38 14.87
C ILE A 14 -12.66 -12.16 14.50
N LEU A 15 -12.38 -12.21 13.20
CA LEU A 15 -11.05 -11.99 12.66
C LEU A 15 -10.92 -10.53 12.19
N GLY A 16 -9.77 -9.90 12.43
CA GLY A 16 -9.50 -8.53 12.00
C GLY A 16 -8.04 -8.32 11.64
N GLY A 17 -7.68 -7.06 11.43
CA GLY A 17 -6.33 -6.64 11.11
C GLY A 17 -6.01 -6.67 9.61
N ILE A 18 -4.89 -6.03 9.24
CA ILE A 18 -4.52 -5.81 7.84
C ILE A 18 -4.37 -7.12 7.05
N GLU A 19 -3.80 -8.15 7.65
CA GLU A 19 -3.57 -9.45 7.00
C GLU A 19 -4.90 -10.12 6.62
N GLY A 20 -5.86 -10.14 7.54
CA GLY A 20 -7.22 -10.65 7.27
C GLY A 20 -7.95 -9.81 6.23
N SER A 21 -7.90 -8.49 6.38
CA SER A 21 -8.50 -7.53 5.47
C SER A 21 -8.08 -7.74 4.01
N LEU A 22 -6.78 -7.96 3.77
CA LEU A 22 -6.23 -8.16 2.44
C LEU A 22 -6.41 -9.57 1.87
N ARG A 23 -7.03 -10.49 2.62
CA ARG A 23 -7.28 -11.88 2.21
C ARG A 23 -8.77 -12.25 2.25
N ARG A 24 -9.66 -11.24 2.23
CA ARG A 24 -11.12 -11.44 2.36
C ARG A 24 -11.78 -12.14 1.17
N ILE A 25 -11.12 -12.19 0.00
CA ILE A 25 -11.55 -12.97 -1.18
C ILE A 25 -10.45 -13.93 -1.61
N ALA A 26 -10.65 -14.67 -2.69
CA ALA A 26 -9.59 -15.41 -3.35
C ALA A 26 -8.43 -14.47 -3.70
N HIS A 27 -7.21 -14.84 -3.29
CA HIS A 27 -6.04 -13.97 -3.40
C HIS A 27 -4.79 -14.75 -3.78
N TYR A 28 -3.87 -14.11 -4.52
CA TYR A 28 -2.59 -14.71 -4.86
C TYR A 28 -1.64 -14.69 -3.65
N ASP A 29 -1.10 -15.85 -3.33
CA ASP A 29 -0.05 -16.04 -2.32
C ASP A 29 1.31 -16.16 -3.01
N TYR A 30 2.13 -15.14 -2.87
CA TYR A 30 3.47 -15.09 -3.46
C TYR A 30 4.40 -16.19 -3.00
N TRP A 31 4.32 -16.59 -1.71
CA TRP A 31 5.22 -17.59 -1.14
C TRP A 31 4.94 -19.01 -1.63
N GLN A 32 3.68 -19.29 -1.97
CA GLN A 32 3.26 -20.56 -2.49
C GLN A 32 3.04 -20.56 -4.00
N ASP A 33 3.20 -19.39 -4.63
CA ASP A 33 2.96 -19.15 -6.07
C ASP A 33 1.60 -19.72 -6.53
N LYS A 34 0.55 -19.45 -5.76
CA LYS A 34 -0.81 -19.92 -6.08
C LYS A 34 -1.91 -19.02 -5.56
N VAL A 35 -3.08 -19.13 -6.18
CA VAL A 35 -4.30 -18.49 -5.67
C VAL A 35 -4.84 -19.32 -4.49
N ARG A 36 -5.07 -18.64 -3.35
CA ARG A 36 -5.64 -19.20 -2.13
C ARG A 36 -7.11 -18.80 -2.00
N ARG A 37 -7.87 -19.58 -1.25
CA ARG A 37 -9.24 -19.25 -0.87
C ARG A 37 -9.28 -18.03 0.05
N SER A 38 -10.46 -17.44 0.20
CA SER A 38 -10.69 -16.41 1.23
C SER A 38 -10.25 -16.91 2.60
N ILE A 39 -9.65 -16.00 3.38
CA ILE A 39 -9.27 -16.29 4.78
C ILE A 39 -10.50 -16.61 5.65
N VAL A 40 -11.68 -16.10 5.30
CA VAL A 40 -12.94 -16.42 6.00
C VAL A 40 -13.22 -17.91 5.96
N VAL A 41 -13.03 -18.53 4.79
CA VAL A 41 -13.20 -19.98 4.59
C VAL A 41 -12.07 -20.77 5.25
N ASP A 42 -10.81 -20.34 5.05
CA ASP A 42 -9.64 -21.08 5.55
C ASP A 42 -9.50 -21.00 7.07
N SER A 43 -9.86 -19.87 7.70
CA SER A 43 -9.77 -19.70 9.16
C SER A 43 -10.99 -20.24 9.90
N LYS A 44 -12.12 -20.46 9.20
CA LYS A 44 -13.42 -20.80 9.79
C LYS A 44 -13.85 -19.79 10.87
N CYS A 45 -13.52 -18.51 10.68
CA CYS A 45 -14.04 -17.44 11.53
C CYS A 45 -15.52 -17.21 11.23
N ASP A 46 -16.24 -16.73 12.22
CA ASP A 46 -17.67 -16.42 12.08
C ASP A 46 -17.85 -15.11 11.31
N LEU A 47 -17.01 -14.12 11.61
CA LEU A 47 -16.97 -12.82 10.95
C LEU A 47 -15.52 -12.38 10.70
N LEU A 48 -15.29 -11.70 9.58
CA LEU A 48 -14.06 -10.96 9.31
C LEU A 48 -14.41 -9.47 9.26
N LEU A 49 -13.67 -8.66 10.02
CA LEU A 49 -13.70 -7.20 9.93
C LEU A 49 -12.58 -6.73 9.02
N TYR A 50 -12.90 -5.87 8.05
CA TYR A 50 -11.91 -5.29 7.16
C TYR A 50 -12.00 -3.77 7.13
N GLY A 51 -10.89 -3.14 6.76
CA GLY A 51 -10.78 -1.68 6.81
C GLY A 51 -10.60 -1.14 8.23
N ASN A 52 -11.00 0.11 8.43
CA ASN A 52 -11.05 0.73 9.75
C ASN A 52 -12.31 0.23 10.47
N ALA A 53 -12.14 -0.65 11.43
CA ALA A 53 -13.20 -1.49 11.98
C ALA A 53 -13.77 -0.99 13.33
N GLU A 54 -13.43 0.20 13.77
CA GLU A 54 -13.79 0.68 15.13
C GLU A 54 -15.30 0.70 15.35
N ARG A 55 -16.08 1.25 14.40
CA ARG A 55 -17.56 1.20 14.52
C ARG A 55 -18.09 -0.22 14.47
N ALA A 56 -17.58 -1.01 13.51
CA ALA A 56 -18.07 -2.37 13.31
C ALA A 56 -17.82 -3.25 14.54
N ILE A 57 -16.63 -3.17 15.17
CA ILE A 57 -16.34 -4.00 16.35
C ILE A 57 -17.18 -3.60 17.55
N VAL A 58 -17.45 -2.29 17.75
CA VAL A 58 -18.30 -1.80 18.81
C VAL A 58 -19.74 -2.26 18.62
N GLU A 59 -20.30 -2.09 17.41
CA GLU A 59 -21.65 -2.52 17.08
C GLU A 59 -21.82 -4.03 17.28
N ILE A 60 -20.92 -4.84 16.71
CA ILE A 60 -20.95 -6.30 16.85
C ILE A 60 -20.83 -6.72 18.32
N ALA A 61 -19.94 -6.09 19.09
CA ALA A 61 -19.78 -6.40 20.50
C ALA A 61 -21.08 -6.14 21.30
N HIS A 62 -21.77 -5.03 21.03
CA HIS A 62 -23.06 -4.72 21.66
C HIS A 62 -24.17 -5.71 21.28
N ARG A 63 -24.24 -6.09 20.00
CA ARG A 63 -25.23 -7.07 19.50
C ARG A 63 -24.98 -8.46 20.11
N LEU A 64 -23.71 -8.89 20.19
CA LEU A 64 -23.36 -10.14 20.87
C LEU A 64 -23.63 -10.09 22.38
N ALA A 65 -23.41 -8.94 23.04
CA ALA A 65 -23.77 -8.75 24.44
C ALA A 65 -25.30 -8.82 24.67
N ALA A 66 -26.08 -8.37 23.69
CA ALA A 66 -27.53 -8.56 23.65
C ALA A 66 -27.96 -10.00 23.28
N ARG A 67 -27.01 -10.92 23.12
CA ARG A 67 -27.21 -12.32 22.76
C ARG A 67 -27.78 -12.57 21.37
N GLU A 68 -27.58 -11.61 20.44
CA GLU A 68 -27.88 -11.84 19.04
C GLU A 68 -26.90 -12.88 18.48
N PRO A 69 -27.38 -13.91 17.77
CA PRO A 69 -26.51 -14.92 17.18
C PRO A 69 -25.57 -14.33 16.13
N VAL A 70 -24.29 -14.66 16.19
CA VAL A 70 -23.28 -14.08 15.27
C VAL A 70 -23.60 -14.28 13.77
N HIS A 71 -24.30 -15.35 13.42
CA HIS A 71 -24.69 -15.63 12.04
C HIS A 71 -25.85 -14.77 11.53
N GLU A 72 -26.58 -14.07 12.41
CA GLU A 72 -27.61 -13.09 12.08
C GLU A 72 -27.03 -11.69 11.86
N ILE A 73 -25.81 -11.42 12.37
CA ILE A 73 -25.12 -10.15 12.22
C ILE A 73 -24.50 -10.06 10.80
N THR A 74 -25.34 -9.78 9.81
CA THR A 74 -24.95 -9.83 8.37
C THR A 74 -24.99 -8.47 7.68
N ASP A 75 -25.42 -7.42 8.35
CA ASP A 75 -25.71 -6.09 7.81
C ASP A 75 -24.66 -5.04 8.15
N VAL A 76 -23.65 -5.37 8.98
CA VAL A 76 -22.62 -4.44 9.39
C VAL A 76 -21.61 -4.18 8.25
N ARG A 77 -21.40 -2.93 7.88
CA ARG A 77 -20.45 -2.53 6.84
C ARG A 77 -19.00 -2.86 7.26
N GLY A 78 -18.15 -3.16 6.27
CA GLY A 78 -16.77 -3.55 6.52
C GLY A 78 -16.61 -4.95 7.09
N THR A 79 -17.60 -5.83 6.89
CA THR A 79 -17.56 -7.23 7.31
C THR A 79 -17.55 -8.19 6.14
N ALA A 80 -17.03 -9.39 6.37
CA ALA A 80 -17.18 -10.51 5.46
C ALA A 80 -17.45 -11.80 6.25
N PHE A 81 -18.31 -12.66 5.70
CA PHE A 81 -18.76 -13.91 6.32
C PHE A 81 -19.15 -14.95 5.29
N VAL A 82 -19.36 -16.17 5.74
CA VAL A 82 -19.82 -17.27 4.88
C VAL A 82 -21.33 -17.39 4.96
N ARG A 83 -21.98 -17.53 3.80
CA ARG A 83 -23.42 -17.84 3.70
C ARG A 83 -23.68 -18.87 2.60
N ARG A 84 -24.92 -19.35 2.51
CA ARG A 84 -25.30 -20.32 1.47
C ARG A 84 -25.90 -19.64 0.25
N ASP A 85 -26.79 -18.71 0.46
CA ASP A 85 -27.64 -18.14 -0.59
C ASP A 85 -27.67 -16.60 -0.52
N THR A 86 -27.96 -15.95 -1.64
CA THR A 86 -28.26 -14.51 -1.69
C THR A 86 -29.66 -14.27 -1.12
N PRO A 87 -29.89 -13.29 -0.20
CA PRO A 87 -31.22 -13.00 0.30
C PRO A 87 -32.15 -12.51 -0.80
N GLU A 88 -33.45 -12.81 -0.69
CA GLU A 88 -34.46 -12.46 -1.69
C GLU A 88 -34.59 -10.95 -1.95
N GLU A 89 -34.33 -10.12 -0.92
CA GLU A 89 -34.37 -8.66 -1.04
C GLU A 89 -33.15 -8.05 -1.73
N TRP A 90 -32.13 -8.86 -2.08
CA TRP A 90 -30.93 -8.40 -2.76
C TRP A 90 -30.97 -8.72 -4.25
N PHE A 91 -30.60 -7.74 -5.05
CA PHE A 91 -30.45 -7.91 -6.49
C PHE A 91 -29.04 -8.36 -6.84
N GLU A 92 -28.91 -9.59 -7.32
CA GLU A 92 -27.61 -10.14 -7.71
C GLU A 92 -27.27 -9.79 -9.16
N ILE A 93 -26.07 -9.28 -9.36
CA ILE A 93 -25.47 -8.93 -10.65
C ILE A 93 -24.27 -9.84 -10.88
N ASN A 94 -24.30 -10.65 -11.94
CA ASN A 94 -23.12 -11.44 -12.30
C ASN A 94 -22.09 -10.55 -12.98
N SER A 95 -20.86 -10.49 -12.40
CA SER A 95 -19.79 -9.64 -12.91
C SER A 95 -19.38 -9.97 -14.36
N THR A 96 -19.43 -11.22 -14.74
CA THR A 96 -19.03 -11.68 -16.10
C THR A 96 -20.12 -11.49 -17.15
N SER A 97 -21.40 -11.36 -16.76
CA SER A 97 -22.51 -11.12 -17.68
C SER A 97 -22.77 -9.64 -17.91
N VAL A 98 -22.56 -8.81 -16.88
CA VAL A 98 -22.71 -7.34 -16.95
C VAL A 98 -21.42 -6.71 -17.46
N ASP A 99 -20.29 -7.22 -17.00
CA ASP A 99 -18.94 -6.87 -17.38
C ASP A 99 -18.23 -8.13 -17.87
N GLU A 100 -18.39 -8.49 -19.14
CA GLU A 100 -17.53 -9.51 -19.73
C GLU A 100 -16.06 -9.13 -19.45
N PRO A 101 -15.16 -10.11 -19.18
CA PRO A 101 -13.74 -9.83 -19.06
C PRO A 101 -13.29 -8.95 -20.23
N GLY A 102 -12.95 -7.68 -19.92
CA GLY A 102 -12.62 -6.70 -20.93
C GLY A 102 -13.65 -5.60 -21.19
N ARG A 103 -14.85 -5.69 -20.70
CA ARG A 103 -15.84 -4.61 -20.72
C ARG A 103 -16.21 -4.23 -19.29
N VAL A 104 -15.32 -3.63 -18.56
CA VAL A 104 -15.77 -2.93 -17.36
C VAL A 104 -16.68 -1.80 -17.83
N GLU A 105 -17.84 -1.66 -17.18
CA GLU A 105 -18.90 -0.68 -17.49
C GLU A 105 -18.31 0.60 -18.11
N ALA A 106 -18.75 0.96 -19.31
CA ALA A 106 -18.12 2.03 -20.13
C ALA A 106 -18.01 3.37 -19.38
N HIS A 107 -18.91 3.62 -18.42
CA HIS A 107 -18.90 4.80 -17.57
C HIS A 107 -17.90 4.72 -16.39
N VAL A 108 -17.23 3.61 -16.18
CA VAL A 108 -16.24 3.42 -15.12
C VAL A 108 -14.82 3.52 -15.70
N ASN A 109 -14.58 4.49 -16.54
CA ASN A 109 -13.23 4.82 -16.94
C ASN A 109 -12.50 5.45 -15.75
N PRO A 110 -11.46 4.81 -15.18
CA PRO A 110 -10.74 5.35 -14.03
C PRO A 110 -10.00 6.65 -14.35
N TYR A 111 -9.89 7.00 -15.63
CA TYR A 111 -9.24 8.22 -16.10
C TYR A 111 -10.20 9.36 -16.41
N LEU A 112 -11.51 9.15 -16.31
CA LEU A 112 -12.47 10.24 -16.43
C LEU A 112 -12.33 11.21 -15.25
N MET A 113 -12.57 12.49 -15.53
CA MET A 113 -12.67 13.49 -14.47
C MET A 113 -13.77 13.12 -13.49
N VAL A 114 -13.63 13.51 -12.23
CA VAL A 114 -14.63 13.17 -11.18
C VAL A 114 -16.02 13.69 -11.55
N SER A 115 -16.09 14.90 -12.15
CA SER A 115 -17.33 15.47 -12.66
C SER A 115 -17.97 14.64 -13.78
N GLU A 116 -17.18 14.07 -14.67
CA GLU A 116 -17.66 13.20 -15.75
C GLU A 116 -18.12 11.85 -15.21
N GLN A 117 -17.44 11.32 -14.20
CA GLN A 117 -17.86 10.10 -13.50
C GLN A 117 -19.17 10.32 -12.74
N ALA A 118 -19.34 11.48 -12.11
CA ALA A 118 -20.57 11.84 -11.42
C ALA A 118 -21.76 11.94 -12.41
N LYS A 119 -21.57 12.56 -13.57
CA LYS A 119 -22.57 12.61 -14.65
C LYS A 119 -22.92 11.20 -15.16
N ALA A 120 -21.92 10.36 -15.41
CA ALA A 120 -22.14 8.99 -15.88
C ALA A 120 -22.89 8.13 -14.85
N ASN A 121 -22.72 8.41 -13.56
CA ASN A 121 -23.43 7.73 -12.46
C ASN A 121 -24.81 8.37 -12.13
N GLY A 122 -25.28 9.32 -12.93
CA GLY A 122 -26.59 9.96 -12.74
C GLY A 122 -26.64 11.05 -11.67
N ALA A 123 -25.49 11.49 -11.17
CA ALA A 123 -25.41 12.68 -10.32
C ALA A 123 -25.65 13.93 -11.17
N THR A 124 -26.61 14.74 -10.79
CA THR A 124 -26.86 16.05 -11.43
C THR A 124 -25.71 17.00 -11.14
N CYS A 125 -25.12 17.56 -12.20
CA CYS A 125 -24.22 18.70 -12.04
C CYS A 125 -24.97 19.88 -11.41
N THR A 126 -24.30 20.66 -10.60
CA THR A 126 -24.87 21.90 -10.08
C THR A 126 -25.06 22.90 -11.23
N LYS A 127 -26.04 23.82 -11.10
CA LYS A 127 -26.31 24.86 -12.11
C LYS A 127 -25.11 25.73 -12.43
N GLU A 128 -24.14 25.79 -11.52
CA GLU A 128 -22.88 26.55 -11.69
C GLU A 128 -21.92 25.87 -12.69
N ASP A 129 -21.89 24.53 -12.72
CA ASP A 129 -21.06 23.79 -13.68
C ASP A 129 -21.62 23.92 -15.12
N GLU A 130 -22.95 23.98 -15.25
CA GLU A 130 -23.60 24.22 -16.55
C GLU A 130 -23.34 25.66 -17.05
N ALA A 131 -23.34 26.65 -16.16
CA ALA A 131 -23.05 28.03 -16.50
C ALA A 131 -21.59 28.21 -16.95
N GLN A 132 -20.64 27.57 -16.31
CA GLN A 132 -19.23 27.60 -16.72
C GLN A 132 -18.99 26.87 -18.04
N ALA A 133 -19.64 25.74 -18.27
CA ALA A 133 -19.54 25.01 -19.55
C ALA A 133 -20.14 25.81 -20.72
N VAL A 134 -21.24 26.53 -20.48
CA VAL A 134 -21.85 27.43 -21.46
C VAL A 134 -20.99 28.67 -21.75
N ALA A 135 -20.34 29.24 -20.71
CA ALA A 135 -19.42 30.36 -20.86
C ALA A 135 -18.17 29.97 -21.67
N GLN A 136 -17.57 28.81 -21.39
CA GLN A 136 -16.41 28.27 -22.13
C GLN A 136 -16.75 27.92 -23.58
N ALA A 137 -17.96 27.43 -23.84
CA ALA A 137 -18.46 27.16 -25.20
C ALA A 137 -18.72 28.46 -25.98
N ALA A 138 -19.15 29.52 -25.30
CA ALA A 138 -19.33 30.83 -25.90
C ALA A 138 -18.02 31.53 -26.27
N GLU A 139 -16.97 31.40 -25.44
CA GLU A 139 -15.63 31.90 -25.75
C GLU A 139 -14.95 31.15 -26.90
N ALA A 140 -15.15 29.81 -26.97
CA ALA A 140 -14.65 29.01 -28.08
C ALA A 140 -15.38 29.28 -29.41
N GLY A 141 -16.65 29.71 -29.35
CA GLY A 141 -17.45 30.09 -30.52
C GLY A 141 -17.11 31.44 -31.17
N ALA A 142 -16.40 32.32 -30.46
CA ALA A 142 -16.06 33.65 -30.99
C ALA A 142 -14.87 33.65 -31.97
N ALA A 143 -14.19 32.51 -32.17
CA ALA A 143 -13.01 32.40 -33.03
C ALA A 143 -13.23 31.64 -34.36
N ALA A 144 -14.44 31.31 -34.75
CA ALA A 144 -14.73 30.55 -35.96
C ALA A 144 -15.46 31.36 -37.03
N ASN A 145 -14.91 31.32 -38.24
CA ASN A 145 -15.27 31.92 -39.51
C ASN A 145 -16.78 32.03 -39.86
N PRO A 146 -17.16 32.98 -40.77
CA PRO A 146 -18.56 33.32 -41.05
C PRO A 146 -19.32 32.14 -41.67
N VAL A 147 -20.42 31.78 -41.04
CA VAL A 147 -21.32 30.69 -41.42
C VAL A 147 -22.03 31.01 -42.74
N ASN A 148 -21.98 30.07 -43.67
CA ASN A 148 -22.74 30.04 -44.91
C ASN A 148 -24.25 29.94 -44.59
N PRO A 149 -25.11 30.89 -45.03
CA PRO A 149 -26.53 30.95 -44.62
C PRO A 149 -27.44 29.88 -45.24
N ALA A 150 -26.92 28.88 -45.95
CA ALA A 150 -27.69 27.85 -46.60
C ALA A 150 -27.90 26.54 -45.77
N ILE A 151 -27.34 26.44 -44.56
CA ILE A 151 -27.48 25.25 -43.71
C ILE A 151 -28.60 25.49 -42.68
N LYS A 152 -29.78 24.97 -42.94
CA LYS A 152 -30.85 24.92 -41.91
C LYS A 152 -30.40 24.04 -40.74
N PRO A 153 -30.52 24.50 -39.49
CA PRO A 153 -30.18 23.69 -38.34
C PRO A 153 -31.09 22.44 -38.31
N LEU A 154 -30.47 21.26 -38.27
CA LEU A 154 -31.17 19.99 -38.07
C LEU A 154 -31.75 19.99 -36.65
N THR A 155 -33.06 20.23 -36.54
CA THR A 155 -33.78 20.04 -35.28
C THR A 155 -33.88 18.54 -35.04
N PHE A 156 -33.12 18.04 -34.06
CA PHE A 156 -33.26 16.64 -33.61
C PHE A 156 -34.62 16.50 -32.93
N VAL A 157 -35.58 15.92 -33.64
CA VAL A 157 -36.83 15.47 -33.03
C VAL A 157 -36.54 14.15 -32.34
N PRO A 158 -36.58 14.05 -31.00
CA PRO A 158 -36.38 12.80 -30.31
C PRO A 158 -37.38 11.78 -30.81
N ASN A 159 -36.92 10.62 -31.27
CA ASN A 159 -37.76 9.52 -31.69
C ASN A 159 -38.69 9.10 -30.53
N PRO A 160 -40.04 9.21 -30.67
CA PRO A 160 -40.96 8.86 -29.58
C PRO A 160 -40.85 7.41 -29.11
N ALA A 161 -40.37 6.51 -29.96
CA ALA A 161 -40.10 5.10 -29.59
C ALA A 161 -38.90 4.95 -28.61
N LEU A 162 -37.99 5.93 -28.55
CA LEU A 162 -36.90 5.93 -27.56
C LEU A 162 -37.33 6.49 -26.18
N GLN A 163 -38.42 7.27 -26.16
CA GLN A 163 -39.00 7.80 -24.91
C GLN A 163 -39.85 6.75 -24.18
N GLN A 164 -40.30 5.69 -24.84
CA GLN A 164 -41.08 4.58 -24.26
C GLN A 164 -40.25 3.39 -23.80
N ARG A 165 -38.90 3.46 -23.84
CA ARG A 165 -38.13 2.51 -23.03
C ARG A 165 -38.49 2.79 -21.58
N ALA A 166 -39.39 1.95 -21.02
CA ALA A 166 -39.66 1.93 -19.60
C ALA A 166 -38.33 2.11 -18.88
N LYS A 167 -38.22 3.14 -18.04
CA LYS A 167 -37.02 3.36 -17.20
C LYS A 167 -36.87 2.06 -16.41
N ILE A 168 -36.00 1.18 -16.88
CA ILE A 168 -35.62 -0.01 -16.13
C ILE A 168 -35.13 0.55 -14.79
N LYS A 169 -35.93 0.31 -13.74
CA LYS A 169 -35.52 0.71 -12.39
C LYS A 169 -34.23 0.00 -12.10
N VAL A 170 -33.12 0.67 -12.26
CA VAL A 170 -31.82 0.16 -11.82
C VAL A 170 -31.94 -0.06 -10.32
N PRO A 171 -31.74 -1.30 -9.83
CA PRO A 171 -31.84 -1.56 -8.40
C PRO A 171 -30.89 -0.66 -7.62
N PRO A 172 -31.25 -0.21 -6.42
CA PRO A 172 -30.40 0.65 -5.61
C PRO A 172 -29.10 -0.09 -5.27
N ARG A 173 -27.98 0.65 -5.24
CA ARG A 173 -26.65 0.04 -5.05
C ARG A 173 -26.48 -0.60 -3.68
N ASP A 174 -27.14 -0.08 -2.67
CA ASP A 174 -27.13 -0.59 -1.29
C ASP A 174 -27.91 -1.91 -1.12
N ARG A 175 -28.75 -2.29 -2.10
CA ARG A 175 -29.44 -3.56 -2.19
C ARG A 175 -28.97 -4.41 -3.37
N SER A 176 -27.80 -4.10 -3.92
CA SER A 176 -27.19 -4.84 -5.03
C SER A 176 -25.93 -5.54 -4.58
N VAL A 177 -25.74 -6.77 -5.04
CA VAL A 177 -24.52 -7.55 -4.82
C VAL A 177 -23.94 -8.00 -6.14
N ILE A 178 -22.63 -7.92 -6.30
CA ILE A 178 -21.94 -8.40 -7.51
C ILE A 178 -21.36 -9.78 -7.22
N ARG A 179 -21.81 -10.78 -8.00
CA ARG A 179 -21.21 -12.11 -7.99
C ARG A 179 -19.94 -12.12 -8.82
N LEU A 180 -18.82 -12.30 -8.14
CA LEU A 180 -17.50 -12.47 -8.75
C LEU A 180 -17.35 -13.90 -9.29
N PRO A 181 -16.44 -14.13 -10.25
CA PRO A 181 -16.03 -15.48 -10.61
C PRO A 181 -15.62 -16.29 -9.36
N SER A 182 -16.00 -17.55 -9.31
CA SER A 182 -15.72 -18.42 -8.15
C SER A 182 -14.23 -18.58 -7.90
N TYR A 183 -13.87 -19.04 -6.70
CA TYR A 183 -12.49 -19.38 -6.37
C TYR A 183 -11.88 -20.35 -7.39
N GLU A 184 -12.62 -21.36 -7.79
CA GLU A 184 -12.18 -22.37 -8.75
C GLU A 184 -11.90 -21.74 -10.11
N GLN A 185 -12.77 -20.85 -10.56
CA GLN A 185 -12.62 -20.12 -11.83
C GLN A 185 -11.41 -19.17 -11.80
N VAL A 186 -11.27 -18.36 -10.76
CA VAL A 186 -10.12 -17.42 -10.66
C VAL A 186 -8.79 -18.15 -10.42
N ARG A 187 -8.82 -19.34 -9.84
CA ARG A 187 -7.65 -20.18 -9.70
C ARG A 187 -7.19 -20.79 -11.03
N ALA A 188 -8.15 -21.16 -11.87
CA ALA A 188 -7.89 -21.80 -13.16
C ALA A 188 -7.57 -20.80 -14.27
N ASP A 189 -8.18 -19.61 -14.25
CA ASP A 189 -8.06 -18.60 -15.31
C ASP A 189 -7.52 -17.26 -14.78
N PRO A 190 -6.27 -16.88 -15.14
CA PRO A 190 -5.68 -15.60 -14.76
C PRO A 190 -6.48 -14.38 -15.25
N VAL A 191 -7.20 -14.49 -16.37
CA VAL A 191 -8.03 -13.37 -16.88
C VAL A 191 -9.22 -13.13 -15.95
N LEU A 192 -9.86 -14.20 -15.47
CA LEU A 192 -10.96 -14.10 -14.50
C LEU A 192 -10.45 -13.61 -13.13
N TYR A 193 -9.25 -13.99 -12.73
CA TYR A 193 -8.61 -13.44 -11.53
C TYR A 193 -8.41 -11.92 -11.66
N ALA A 194 -7.84 -11.47 -12.77
CA ALA A 194 -7.63 -10.05 -13.03
C ALA A 194 -8.96 -9.27 -13.10
N HIS A 195 -10.00 -9.86 -13.70
CA HIS A 195 -11.34 -9.29 -13.73
C HIS A 195 -11.94 -9.15 -12.31
N ALA A 196 -11.92 -10.21 -11.52
CA ALA A 196 -12.43 -10.19 -10.14
C ALA A 196 -11.72 -9.14 -9.29
N ASN A 197 -10.38 -9.04 -9.41
CA ASN A 197 -9.59 -8.04 -8.70
C ASN A 197 -9.95 -6.62 -9.16
N ARG A 198 -10.13 -6.39 -10.46
CA ARG A 198 -10.57 -5.10 -10.97
C ARG A 198 -11.94 -4.69 -10.42
N VAL A 199 -12.93 -5.59 -10.45
CA VAL A 199 -14.27 -5.33 -9.91
C VAL A 199 -14.19 -4.97 -8.43
N LEU A 200 -13.40 -5.71 -7.64
CA LEU A 200 -13.15 -5.38 -6.23
C LEU A 200 -12.64 -3.94 -6.05
N HIS A 201 -11.66 -3.51 -6.84
CA HIS A 201 -11.08 -2.16 -6.73
C HIS A 201 -12.06 -1.06 -7.18
N LEU A 202 -13.03 -1.38 -8.01
CA LEU A 202 -14.09 -0.44 -8.39
C LEU A 202 -15.16 -0.27 -7.30
N GLU A 203 -15.31 -1.24 -6.41
CA GLU A 203 -16.28 -1.23 -5.30
C GLU A 203 -15.60 -0.87 -3.97
N THR A 204 -14.67 0.11 -3.96
CA THR A 204 -13.93 0.55 -2.79
C THR A 204 -14.42 1.86 -2.18
N ASN A 205 -15.24 2.64 -2.89
CA ASN A 205 -15.78 3.89 -2.36
C ASN A 205 -17.00 3.60 -1.47
N PRO A 206 -16.95 3.91 -0.16
CA PRO A 206 -18.06 3.65 0.75
C PRO A 206 -19.35 4.37 0.38
N GLY A 207 -19.28 5.48 -0.39
CA GLY A 207 -20.47 6.23 -0.85
C GLY A 207 -21.26 5.53 -1.94
N ASN A 208 -20.65 4.61 -2.71
CA ASN A 208 -21.33 3.95 -3.83
C ASN A 208 -20.98 2.48 -4.03
N ALA A 209 -20.16 1.88 -3.19
CA ALA A 209 -19.81 0.46 -3.29
C ALA A 209 -21.02 -0.44 -3.11
N ARG A 210 -21.09 -1.49 -3.91
CA ARG A 210 -22.01 -2.62 -3.75
C ARG A 210 -21.37 -3.69 -2.86
N ALA A 211 -22.18 -4.58 -2.31
CA ALA A 211 -21.68 -5.81 -1.74
C ALA A 211 -21.07 -6.71 -2.84
N LEU A 212 -20.15 -7.57 -2.45
CA LEU A 212 -19.54 -8.55 -3.33
C LEU A 212 -19.79 -9.97 -2.80
N VAL A 213 -19.92 -10.93 -3.70
CA VAL A 213 -20.03 -12.33 -3.32
C VAL A 213 -19.13 -13.20 -4.20
N GLN A 214 -18.42 -14.13 -3.60
CA GLN A 214 -17.55 -15.09 -4.29
C GLN A 214 -17.80 -16.51 -3.78
N ALA A 215 -18.17 -17.41 -4.69
CA ALA A 215 -18.36 -18.82 -4.35
C ALA A 215 -17.00 -19.52 -4.13
N HIS A 216 -16.96 -20.44 -3.15
CA HIS A 216 -15.86 -21.31 -2.82
C HIS A 216 -16.34 -22.73 -2.65
N GLY A 217 -15.76 -23.69 -3.34
CA GLY A 217 -16.20 -25.07 -3.41
C GLY A 217 -17.17 -25.31 -4.57
N GLU A 218 -17.51 -26.57 -4.79
CA GLU A 218 -18.35 -27.02 -5.89
C GLU A 218 -19.56 -27.83 -5.38
N GLY A 219 -20.66 -27.79 -6.12
CA GLY A 219 -21.88 -28.53 -5.82
C GLY A 219 -22.41 -28.25 -4.41
N ALA A 220 -22.81 -29.29 -3.68
CA ALA A 220 -23.39 -29.18 -2.34
C ALA A 220 -22.41 -28.62 -1.28
N THR A 221 -21.11 -28.59 -1.56
CA THR A 221 -20.09 -28.04 -0.67
C THR A 221 -19.81 -26.56 -0.92
N ALA A 222 -20.37 -25.99 -1.95
CA ALA A 222 -20.22 -24.57 -2.27
C ALA A 222 -20.69 -23.68 -1.11
N ARG A 223 -19.93 -22.64 -0.85
CA ARG A 223 -20.23 -21.61 0.14
C ARG A 223 -19.89 -20.26 -0.46
N ASP A 224 -20.78 -19.31 -0.28
CA ASP A 224 -20.56 -17.94 -0.70
C ASP A 224 -19.81 -17.17 0.41
N VAL A 225 -18.73 -16.54 0.06
CA VAL A 225 -18.13 -15.50 0.89
C VAL A 225 -18.78 -14.19 0.49
N TRP A 226 -19.60 -13.66 1.39
CA TRP A 226 -20.25 -12.37 1.27
C TRP A 226 -19.36 -11.29 1.86
N ILE A 227 -19.23 -10.18 1.16
CA ILE A 227 -18.43 -9.03 1.57
C ILE A 227 -19.34 -7.81 1.52
N ASN A 228 -19.68 -7.28 2.68
CA ASN A 228 -20.44 -6.04 2.79
C ASN A 228 -19.66 -4.86 2.22
N PRO A 229 -20.32 -3.76 1.82
CA PRO A 229 -19.63 -2.56 1.38
C PRO A 229 -18.61 -2.04 2.42
N PRO A 230 -17.57 -1.31 2.00
CA PRO A 230 -16.56 -0.77 2.90
C PRO A 230 -17.14 0.06 4.05
N PRO A 231 -16.45 0.12 5.20
CA PRO A 231 -16.88 0.94 6.32
C PRO A 231 -16.94 2.43 5.92
N ILE A 232 -17.92 3.13 6.45
CA ILE A 232 -17.98 4.59 6.31
C ILE A 232 -16.79 5.19 7.09
N PRO A 233 -16.04 6.14 6.53
CA PRO A 233 -14.94 6.82 7.23
C PRO A 233 -15.37 7.39 8.58
N LEU A 234 -14.50 7.32 9.57
CA LEU A 234 -14.74 7.95 10.86
C LEU A 234 -14.76 9.47 10.72
N THR A 235 -15.66 10.11 11.42
CA THR A 235 -15.64 11.57 11.61
C THR A 235 -14.44 11.98 12.45
N THR A 236 -14.10 13.27 12.44
CA THR A 236 -13.02 13.80 13.30
C THR A 236 -13.27 13.51 14.77
N ALA A 237 -14.51 13.64 15.26
CA ALA A 237 -14.85 13.37 16.66
C ALA A 237 -14.65 11.90 17.03
N GLU A 238 -15.03 10.97 16.16
CA GLU A 238 -14.81 9.53 16.38
C GLU A 238 -13.32 9.17 16.30
N MET A 239 -12.57 9.77 15.36
CA MET A 239 -11.12 9.63 15.32
C MET A 239 -10.47 10.11 16.63
N ASP A 240 -10.86 11.28 17.10
CA ASP A 240 -10.35 11.83 18.37
C ASP A 240 -10.67 10.91 19.55
N HIS A 241 -11.91 10.40 19.63
CA HIS A 241 -12.30 9.44 20.66
C HIS A 241 -11.42 8.17 20.64
N VAL A 242 -11.17 7.59 19.46
CA VAL A 242 -10.32 6.40 19.33
C VAL A 242 -8.89 6.67 19.82
N PHE A 243 -8.33 7.84 19.48
CA PHE A 243 -6.97 8.19 19.90
C PHE A 243 -6.87 8.67 21.35
N ASP A 244 -7.98 9.05 21.96
CA ASP A 244 -8.09 9.45 23.38
C ASP A 244 -8.26 8.26 24.34
N LEU A 245 -8.45 7.04 23.83
CA LEU A 245 -8.52 5.84 24.66
C LEU A 245 -7.23 5.68 25.48
N PRO A 246 -7.32 5.11 26.70
CA PRO A 246 -6.19 5.04 27.64
C PRO A 246 -5.15 3.99 27.24
N TYR A 247 -4.39 4.27 26.21
CA TYR A 247 -3.28 3.42 25.77
C TYR A 247 -2.09 3.54 26.72
N ALA A 248 -1.49 2.41 27.10
CA ALA A 248 -0.31 2.37 27.94
C ALA A 248 0.94 3.00 27.29
N ARG A 249 0.98 3.12 25.96
CA ARG A 249 2.12 3.62 25.17
C ARG A 249 3.45 2.95 25.53
N SER A 250 3.40 1.69 25.93
CA SER A 250 4.56 0.86 26.23
C SER A 250 4.36 -0.55 25.71
N PRO A 251 5.43 -1.29 25.39
CA PRO A 251 5.35 -2.71 25.09
C PRO A 251 4.78 -3.49 26.29
N HIS A 252 4.34 -4.72 26.03
CA HIS A 252 3.87 -5.62 27.07
C HIS A 252 4.97 -5.85 28.14
N PRO A 253 4.66 -5.89 29.46
CA PRO A 253 5.66 -6.02 30.54
C PRO A 253 6.65 -7.18 30.38
N ARG A 254 6.28 -8.27 29.72
CA ARG A 254 7.21 -9.40 29.42
C ARG A 254 8.46 -9.00 28.61
N TYR A 255 8.45 -7.85 27.97
CA TYR A 255 9.58 -7.31 27.18
C TYR A 255 10.37 -6.25 27.96
N ALA A 256 9.99 -5.94 29.19
CA ALA A 256 10.73 -5.08 30.07
C ALA A 256 11.99 -5.81 30.61
N ASP A 257 13.00 -5.02 31.02
CA ASP A 257 14.15 -5.54 31.76
C ASP A 257 13.75 -5.84 33.24
N GLU A 258 14.72 -6.30 34.02
CA GLU A 258 14.53 -6.63 35.44
C GLU A 258 14.06 -5.44 36.30
N ASN A 259 14.28 -4.21 35.82
CA ASN A 259 13.84 -2.98 36.50
C ASN A 259 12.49 -2.45 35.94
N GLY A 260 11.82 -3.19 35.08
CA GLY A 260 10.58 -2.77 34.44
C GLY A 260 10.75 -1.76 33.30
N SER A 261 12.01 -1.45 32.90
CA SER A 261 12.28 -0.54 31.79
C SER A 261 12.25 -1.27 30.43
N HIS A 262 11.73 -0.59 29.42
CA HIS A 262 11.78 -1.04 28.03
C HIS A 262 13.01 -0.47 27.26
N ASP A 263 13.89 0.26 27.94
CA ASP A 263 15.07 0.90 27.37
C ASP A 263 16.33 0.00 27.39
N GLY A 264 16.23 -1.20 27.94
CA GLY A 264 17.33 -2.14 28.14
C GLY A 264 17.64 -3.06 26.96
N ALA A 265 18.28 -4.20 27.28
CA ALA A 265 18.73 -5.20 26.29
C ALA A 265 17.60 -5.89 25.51
N THR A 266 16.37 -5.79 25.98
CA THR A 266 15.18 -6.37 25.37
C THR A 266 14.47 -5.43 24.39
N LYS A 267 15.17 -4.44 23.87
CA LYS A 267 14.62 -3.45 22.93
C LYS A 267 13.90 -4.09 21.75
N ILE A 268 12.69 -3.63 21.51
CA ILE A 268 11.92 -3.95 20.30
C ILE A 268 12.26 -2.86 19.28
N PRO A 269 12.98 -3.16 18.16
CA PRO A 269 13.39 -2.15 17.19
C PRO A 269 12.24 -1.33 16.61
N ALA A 270 11.09 -1.96 16.37
CA ALA A 270 9.90 -1.27 15.90
C ALA A 270 9.38 -0.25 16.93
N TRP A 271 9.37 -0.60 18.20
CA TRP A 271 8.97 0.29 19.28
C TRP A 271 9.88 1.52 19.36
N GLU A 272 11.20 1.34 19.30
CA GLU A 272 12.16 2.44 19.31
C GLU A 272 11.92 3.44 18.17
N MET A 273 11.43 2.98 17.03
CA MET A 273 11.14 3.85 15.89
C MET A 273 9.88 4.70 16.08
N ILE A 274 8.86 4.16 16.75
CA ILE A 274 7.51 4.75 16.76
C ILE A 274 7.09 5.36 18.09
N ARG A 275 7.78 5.09 19.21
CA ARG A 275 7.34 5.50 20.55
C ARG A 275 7.09 7.00 20.71
N PHE A 276 7.77 7.83 19.94
CA PHE A 276 7.61 9.28 19.91
C PHE A 276 6.96 9.77 18.61
N SER A 277 6.20 8.94 17.92
CA SER A 277 5.47 9.33 16.74
C SER A 277 3.99 9.56 17.05
N VAL A 278 3.36 10.45 16.30
CA VAL A 278 1.95 10.79 16.39
C VAL A 278 1.31 10.64 15.02
N ASN A 279 0.28 9.79 14.94
CA ASN A 279 -0.52 9.64 13.74
C ASN A 279 -1.63 10.71 13.72
N ILE A 280 -1.64 11.56 12.68
CA ILE A 280 -2.59 12.67 12.56
C ILE A 280 -3.78 12.36 11.63
N MET A 281 -3.68 11.33 10.81
CA MET A 281 -4.71 10.97 9.83
C MET A 281 -4.56 9.52 9.35
N ARG A 282 -5.63 8.99 8.78
CA ARG A 282 -5.70 7.68 8.10
C ARG A 282 -6.21 7.85 6.68
N GLY A 283 -6.03 6.82 5.85
CA GLY A 283 -6.42 6.80 4.46
C GLY A 283 -5.37 7.38 3.52
N CYS A 284 -5.50 7.08 2.23
CA CYS A 284 -4.62 7.59 1.18
C CYS A 284 -5.33 7.58 -0.17
N PHE A 285 -5.49 8.74 -0.79
CA PHE A 285 -6.05 8.86 -2.14
C PHE A 285 -5.01 8.75 -3.27
N GLY A 286 -3.80 8.29 -2.95
CA GLY A 286 -2.71 8.12 -3.92
C GLY A 286 -2.96 7.05 -4.96
N GLY A 287 -3.57 5.92 -4.56
CA GLY A 287 -3.93 4.82 -5.45
C GLY A 287 -2.74 4.06 -6.05
N CYS A 288 -1.54 4.14 -5.46
CA CYS A 288 -0.36 3.43 -5.96
C CYS A 288 -0.61 1.93 -6.02
N THR A 289 -0.38 1.30 -7.17
CA THR A 289 -0.77 -0.09 -7.46
C THR A 289 -0.08 -1.15 -6.60
N PHE A 290 1.09 -0.84 -6.08
CA PHE A 290 1.89 -1.72 -5.22
C PHE A 290 1.52 -1.61 -3.73
N CYS A 291 0.67 -0.63 -3.36
CA CYS A 291 0.38 -0.30 -1.96
C CYS A 291 -1.02 -0.79 -1.58
N SER A 292 -1.11 -1.48 -0.44
CA SER A 292 -2.39 -1.98 0.08
C SER A 292 -3.06 -1.06 1.09
N ILE A 293 -2.53 0.12 1.37
CA ILE A 293 -3.12 1.08 2.33
C ILE A 293 -4.52 1.49 1.89
N THR A 294 -4.70 1.81 0.62
CA THR A 294 -6.01 2.18 0.06
C THR A 294 -7.06 1.07 0.24
N GLU A 295 -6.63 -0.20 0.15
CA GLU A 295 -7.51 -1.37 0.27
C GLU A 295 -7.84 -1.72 1.73
N HIS A 296 -7.06 -1.21 2.67
CA HIS A 296 -7.26 -1.41 4.11
C HIS A 296 -7.86 -0.17 4.78
N GLU A 297 -7.21 0.98 4.69
CA GLU A 297 -7.66 2.21 5.37
C GLU A 297 -8.67 3.02 4.54
N GLY A 298 -8.77 2.74 3.24
CA GLY A 298 -9.62 3.47 2.31
C GLY A 298 -8.96 4.68 1.68
N ARG A 299 -9.68 5.29 0.73
CA ARG A 299 -9.21 6.46 -0.05
C ARG A 299 -9.57 7.80 0.57
N ILE A 300 -10.61 7.84 1.40
CA ILE A 300 -11.09 9.07 2.03
C ILE A 300 -10.23 9.34 3.27
N ILE A 301 -9.70 10.54 3.37
CA ILE A 301 -8.85 10.93 4.48
C ILE A 301 -9.68 11.17 5.72
N GLN A 302 -9.30 10.51 6.81
CA GLN A 302 -9.87 10.66 8.14
C GLN A 302 -8.84 11.38 9.00
N SER A 303 -9.12 12.63 9.38
CA SER A 303 -8.17 13.48 10.11
C SER A 303 -8.62 13.71 11.54
N ARG A 304 -7.66 13.70 12.45
CA ARG A 304 -7.87 14.12 13.86
C ARG A 304 -8.00 15.63 13.96
N SER A 305 -8.58 16.11 15.05
CA SER A 305 -8.56 17.52 15.42
C SER A 305 -7.15 17.97 15.84
N GLU A 306 -6.91 19.26 15.79
CA GLU A 306 -5.68 19.86 16.30
C GLU A 306 -5.52 19.60 17.80
N GLU A 307 -6.61 19.69 18.56
CA GLU A 307 -6.68 19.50 20.00
C GLU A 307 -6.26 18.09 20.40
N SER A 308 -6.80 17.06 19.72
CA SER A 308 -6.45 15.66 19.95
C SER A 308 -4.97 15.40 19.67
N ILE A 309 -4.44 15.95 18.58
CA ILE A 309 -3.02 15.80 18.22
C ILE A 309 -2.11 16.47 19.26
N ILE A 310 -2.44 17.70 19.69
CA ILE A 310 -1.67 18.45 20.71
C ILE A 310 -1.69 17.71 22.04
N LYS A 311 -2.86 17.24 22.48
CA LYS A 311 -3.01 16.44 23.71
C LYS A 311 -2.11 15.20 23.70
N GLU A 312 -2.00 14.52 22.56
CA GLU A 312 -1.12 13.35 22.43
C GLU A 312 0.38 13.72 22.45
N VAL A 313 0.77 14.84 21.81
CA VAL A 313 2.14 15.36 21.89
C VAL A 313 2.51 15.69 23.35
N GLU A 314 1.59 16.30 24.11
CA GLU A 314 1.79 16.59 25.53
C GLU A 314 1.86 15.31 26.36
N ALA A 315 0.99 14.34 26.12
CA ALA A 315 1.02 13.04 26.79
C ALA A 315 2.35 12.31 26.56
N ILE A 316 2.89 12.36 25.34
CA ILE A 316 4.22 11.80 25.04
C ILE A 316 5.30 12.54 25.82
N ARG A 317 5.27 13.88 25.85
CA ARG A 317 6.23 14.72 26.59
C ARG A 317 6.25 14.38 28.06
N ASP A 318 5.08 14.22 28.66
CA ASP A 318 4.92 14.14 30.11
C ASP A 318 5.00 12.71 30.66
N SER A 319 4.65 11.70 29.85
CA SER A 319 4.47 10.34 30.35
C SER A 319 5.36 9.28 29.68
N VAL A 320 5.92 9.52 28.49
CA VAL A 320 6.69 8.48 27.80
C VAL A 320 8.17 8.55 28.20
N SER A 321 8.66 7.48 28.83
CA SER A 321 10.04 7.35 29.28
C SER A 321 11.05 7.62 28.16
N GLY A 322 12.17 8.27 28.49
CA GLY A 322 13.26 8.55 27.56
C GLY A 322 12.96 9.66 26.54
N PHE A 323 11.90 10.44 26.71
CA PHE A 323 11.61 11.57 25.82
C PHE A 323 12.61 12.70 26.02
N THR A 324 13.22 13.15 24.92
CA THR A 324 14.29 14.18 24.93
C THR A 324 13.86 15.50 24.31
N GLY A 325 12.55 15.68 24.07
CA GLY A 325 11.98 16.88 23.45
C GLY A 325 11.80 16.76 21.93
N THR A 326 11.98 15.57 21.35
CA THR A 326 11.84 15.39 19.90
C THR A 326 10.70 14.42 19.58
N ILE A 327 9.66 14.90 18.91
CA ILE A 327 8.67 14.04 18.23
C ILE A 327 9.31 13.54 16.94
N SER A 328 9.44 12.21 16.83
CA SER A 328 10.14 11.57 15.72
C SER A 328 9.37 11.60 14.40
N ASP A 329 8.05 11.69 14.47
CA ASP A 329 7.16 11.83 13.32
C ASP A 329 5.82 12.42 13.75
N LEU A 330 5.37 13.47 13.07
CA LEU A 330 4.01 13.99 13.15
C LEU A 330 3.38 13.83 11.77
N GLY A 331 2.82 12.67 11.49
CA GLY A 331 2.44 12.28 10.14
C GLY A 331 1.37 11.19 10.07
N GLY A 332 1.44 10.37 9.05
CA GLY A 332 0.47 9.31 8.75
C GLY A 332 0.89 8.52 7.52
N PRO A 333 -0.01 7.77 6.86
CA PRO A 333 0.32 7.03 5.64
C PRO A 333 0.96 7.89 4.55
N THR A 334 0.54 9.16 4.48
CA THR A 334 1.14 10.20 3.65
C THR A 334 0.99 11.53 4.39
N ALA A 335 2.08 12.05 4.94
CA ALA A 335 2.06 13.17 5.89
C ALA A 335 1.27 14.41 5.40
N ASN A 336 1.42 14.77 4.12
CA ASN A 336 0.79 15.95 3.55
C ASN A 336 -0.59 15.71 2.90
N MET A 337 -1.33 14.72 3.40
CA MET A 337 -2.75 14.55 3.06
C MET A 337 -3.70 14.96 4.20
N TYR A 338 -3.16 15.38 5.33
CA TYR A 338 -3.96 15.86 6.47
C TYR A 338 -4.95 16.95 6.07
N ARG A 339 -6.24 16.74 6.37
CA ARG A 339 -7.35 17.64 6.03
C ARG A 339 -7.54 17.89 4.52
N LEU A 340 -6.91 17.09 3.65
CA LEU A 340 -7.19 17.13 2.23
C LEU A 340 -8.31 16.15 1.87
N GLY A 341 -9.16 16.55 0.93
CA GLY A 341 -10.29 15.75 0.46
C GLY A 341 -10.93 16.34 -0.78
N CYS A 342 -11.99 15.72 -1.25
CA CYS A 342 -12.79 16.25 -2.34
C CYS A 342 -13.50 17.56 -1.90
N LYS A 343 -13.63 18.53 -2.82
CA LYS A 343 -14.31 19.81 -2.56
C LYS A 343 -15.83 19.65 -2.42
N SER A 344 -16.42 18.60 -2.99
CA SER A 344 -17.86 18.29 -2.91
C SER A 344 -18.07 16.88 -2.36
N PRO A 345 -18.85 16.73 -1.27
CA PRO A 345 -19.25 15.43 -0.74
C PRO A 345 -20.05 14.59 -1.73
N GLU A 346 -20.88 15.20 -2.58
CA GLU A 346 -21.72 14.53 -3.58
C GLU A 346 -20.84 13.91 -4.66
N ILE A 347 -19.86 14.67 -5.15
CA ILE A 347 -18.87 14.18 -6.12
C ILE A 347 -18.01 13.08 -5.49
N GLU A 348 -17.61 13.24 -4.23
CA GLU A 348 -16.84 12.20 -3.52
C GLU A 348 -17.64 10.91 -3.39
N ALA A 349 -18.90 11.01 -2.98
CA ALA A 349 -19.79 9.85 -2.84
C ALA A 349 -20.04 9.13 -4.17
N ALA A 350 -20.14 9.85 -5.29
CA ALA A 350 -20.33 9.28 -6.62
C ALA A 350 -19.03 8.79 -7.28
N CYS A 351 -17.87 9.20 -6.76
CA CYS A 351 -16.56 9.00 -7.41
C CYS A 351 -16.14 7.53 -7.44
N ARG A 352 -15.71 7.05 -8.61
CA ARG A 352 -15.14 5.71 -8.80
C ARG A 352 -13.69 5.75 -9.30
N LYS A 353 -13.06 6.92 -9.31
CA LYS A 353 -11.66 7.11 -9.74
C LYS A 353 -10.71 6.45 -8.71
N PRO A 354 -9.75 5.63 -9.14
CA PRO A 354 -8.87 4.92 -8.19
C PRO A 354 -7.83 5.83 -7.53
N SER A 355 -7.57 7.03 -8.08
CA SER A 355 -6.61 8.00 -7.55
C SER A 355 -7.10 9.43 -7.76
N CYS A 356 -6.84 10.30 -6.78
CA CYS A 356 -7.07 11.75 -6.91
C CYS A 356 -5.83 12.52 -7.41
N VAL A 357 -4.69 11.84 -7.59
CA VAL A 357 -3.41 12.45 -7.94
C VAL A 357 -2.73 11.80 -9.15
N TYR A 358 -3.39 10.88 -9.82
CA TYR A 358 -2.89 10.23 -11.03
C TYR A 358 -4.02 10.10 -12.07
N PRO A 359 -3.73 10.36 -13.37
CA PRO A 359 -2.46 10.77 -13.99
C PRO A 359 -2.03 12.21 -13.66
N GLY A 360 -2.92 13.01 -13.13
CA GLY A 360 -2.71 14.36 -12.63
C GLY A 360 -3.55 14.61 -11.38
N ILE A 361 -3.33 15.74 -10.72
CA ILE A 361 -4.13 16.17 -9.57
C ILE A 361 -5.56 16.46 -10.03
N CYS A 362 -6.53 15.83 -9.38
CA CYS A 362 -7.95 16.03 -9.68
C CYS A 362 -8.38 17.47 -9.38
N GLN A 363 -9.12 18.11 -10.29
CA GLN A 363 -9.60 19.48 -10.10
C GLN A 363 -10.51 19.65 -8.88
N ASN A 364 -11.23 18.56 -8.51
CA ASN A 364 -12.08 18.56 -7.33
C ASN A 364 -11.33 18.22 -6.04
N LEU A 365 -10.03 18.01 -6.08
CA LEU A 365 -9.22 17.80 -4.87
C LEU A 365 -8.84 19.16 -4.27
N GLY A 366 -9.11 19.34 -2.98
CA GLY A 366 -8.52 20.41 -2.19
C GLY A 366 -7.03 20.17 -1.99
N THR A 367 -6.20 21.18 -2.21
CA THR A 367 -4.73 21.09 -2.11
C THR A 367 -4.14 22.09 -1.11
N ASN A 368 -4.98 22.69 -0.26
CA ASN A 368 -4.55 23.68 0.73
C ASN A 368 -3.89 22.99 1.94
N HIS A 369 -2.61 23.27 2.19
CA HIS A 369 -1.84 22.73 3.31
C HIS A 369 -1.84 23.64 4.55
N ASP A 370 -2.59 24.75 4.60
CA ASP A 370 -2.61 25.66 5.75
C ASP A 370 -2.97 24.96 7.07
N PRO A 371 -3.97 24.03 7.11
CA PRO A 371 -4.26 23.31 8.34
C PRO A 371 -3.07 22.47 8.85
N LEU A 372 -2.29 21.90 7.93
CA LEU A 372 -1.10 21.10 8.28
C LEU A 372 0.03 22.01 8.79
N ILE A 373 0.26 23.14 8.13
CA ILE A 373 1.25 24.14 8.57
C ILE A 373 0.89 24.65 9.97
N LYS A 374 -0.39 24.93 10.20
CA LYS A 374 -0.89 25.42 11.49
C LYS A 374 -0.62 24.43 12.63
N ILE A 375 -0.95 23.14 12.45
CA ILE A 375 -0.70 22.13 13.49
C ILE A 375 0.81 21.92 13.74
N TYR A 376 1.65 21.98 12.70
CA TYR A 376 3.08 21.89 12.86
C TYR A 376 3.64 23.05 13.69
N ARG A 377 3.23 24.29 13.41
CA ARG A 377 3.62 25.48 14.16
C ARG A 377 3.15 25.42 15.61
N ARG A 378 1.91 24.99 15.82
CA ARG A 378 1.33 24.84 17.17
C ARG A 378 2.08 23.78 17.98
N ALA A 379 2.32 22.61 17.41
CA ALA A 379 3.00 21.51 18.09
C ALA A 379 4.45 21.86 18.47
N ARG A 380 5.20 22.55 17.62
CA ARG A 380 6.59 22.94 17.92
C ARG A 380 6.70 24.12 18.93
N ALA A 381 5.61 24.86 19.13
CA ALA A 381 5.57 25.94 20.11
C ALA A 381 5.32 25.45 21.55
N LEU A 382 4.98 24.17 21.74
CA LEU A 382 4.73 23.62 23.07
C LEU A 382 5.99 23.62 23.93
N LYS A 383 5.83 24.03 25.19
CA LYS A 383 6.92 23.99 26.18
C LYS A 383 7.46 22.56 26.32
N GLY A 384 8.78 22.40 26.30
CA GLY A 384 9.43 21.08 26.39
C GLY A 384 9.61 20.36 25.04
N ILE A 385 9.00 20.86 23.95
CA ILE A 385 9.23 20.34 22.60
C ILE A 385 10.38 21.12 21.96
N LYS A 386 11.43 20.41 21.54
CA LYS A 386 12.61 20.98 20.87
C LYS A 386 12.50 20.84 19.35
N LYS A 387 11.92 19.72 18.89
CA LYS A 387 11.77 19.40 17.46
C LYS A 387 10.52 18.58 17.20
N ILE A 388 9.87 18.90 16.10
CA ILE A 388 8.86 18.05 15.46
C ILE A 388 9.45 17.62 14.11
N LEU A 389 9.66 16.33 13.91
CA LEU A 389 10.18 15.80 12.66
C LEU A 389 9.04 15.16 11.84
N ILE A 390 9.24 15.11 10.53
CA ILE A 390 8.38 14.39 9.60
C ILE A 390 9.21 13.23 9.03
N GLY A 391 8.94 12.03 9.54
CA GLY A 391 9.59 10.78 9.15
C GLY A 391 8.79 9.96 8.16
N SER A 392 7.47 10.17 8.12
CA SER A 392 6.55 9.57 7.15
C SER A 392 6.83 10.06 5.74
N GLY A 393 6.47 9.26 4.76
CA GLY A 393 6.50 9.68 3.36
C GLY A 393 5.55 10.83 3.09
N LEU A 394 5.86 11.63 2.08
CA LEU A 394 5.00 12.70 1.59
C LEU A 394 4.80 12.59 0.08
N ARG A 395 3.69 13.16 -0.39
CA ARG A 395 3.41 13.32 -1.82
C ARG A 395 4.05 14.61 -2.31
N TYR A 396 5.19 14.49 -2.98
CA TYR A 396 5.93 15.63 -3.51
C TYR A 396 5.17 16.39 -4.62
N ASP A 397 4.34 15.69 -5.39
CA ASP A 397 3.46 16.26 -6.40
C ASP A 397 2.38 17.18 -5.81
N LEU A 398 1.87 16.87 -4.61
CA LEU A 398 1.02 17.78 -3.84
C LEU A 398 1.83 18.90 -3.19
N ALA A 399 3.00 18.59 -2.65
CA ALA A 399 3.83 19.55 -1.94
C ALA A 399 4.29 20.71 -2.85
N VAL A 400 4.59 20.44 -4.13
CA VAL A 400 4.98 21.49 -5.09
C VAL A 400 3.86 22.50 -5.41
N GLN A 401 2.60 22.17 -5.06
CA GLN A 401 1.47 23.11 -5.18
C GLN A 401 1.45 24.13 -4.02
N SER A 402 2.19 23.88 -2.93
CA SER A 402 2.24 24.72 -1.75
C SER A 402 3.70 25.04 -1.37
N PRO A 403 4.31 26.07 -1.96
CA PRO A 403 5.68 26.46 -1.63
C PRO A 403 5.88 26.79 -0.15
N GLU A 404 4.86 27.38 0.51
CA GLU A 404 4.92 27.67 1.94
C GLU A 404 5.01 26.41 2.79
N TYR A 405 4.28 25.36 2.43
CA TYR A 405 4.41 24.05 3.09
C TYR A 405 5.83 23.48 2.97
N VAL A 406 6.41 23.53 1.75
CA VAL A 406 7.78 23.03 1.54
C VAL A 406 8.79 23.87 2.35
N LYS A 407 8.60 25.18 2.42
CA LYS A 407 9.43 26.08 3.22
C LYS A 407 9.34 25.75 4.71
N GLU A 408 8.14 25.63 5.28
CA GLU A 408 7.93 25.22 6.69
C GLU A 408 8.57 23.88 6.99
N LEU A 409 8.34 22.89 6.12
CA LEU A 409 8.91 21.53 6.23
C LEU A 409 10.44 21.58 6.33
N VAL A 410 11.09 22.24 5.38
CA VAL A 410 12.55 22.32 5.29
C VAL A 410 13.15 23.11 6.46
N GLN A 411 12.53 24.23 6.81
CA GLN A 411 13.05 25.08 7.86
C GLN A 411 12.93 24.47 9.25
N HIS A 412 11.92 23.64 9.53
CA HIS A 412 11.60 23.25 10.90
C HIS A 412 11.49 21.73 11.12
N HIS A 413 11.14 20.93 10.09
CA HIS A 413 10.70 19.55 10.28
C HIS A 413 11.62 18.50 9.67
N VAL A 414 12.69 18.89 8.99
CA VAL A 414 13.70 17.99 8.43
C VAL A 414 14.94 17.94 9.34
N GLY A 415 15.27 16.75 9.81
CA GLY A 415 16.42 16.50 10.69
C GLY A 415 17.75 16.25 9.96
N GLY A 416 17.94 16.79 8.75
CA GLY A 416 19.11 16.58 7.88
C GLY A 416 18.82 15.70 6.68
N TYR A 417 17.90 14.75 6.80
CA TYR A 417 17.50 13.86 5.71
C TYR A 417 15.97 13.83 5.59
N LEU A 418 15.47 13.96 4.35
CA LEU A 418 14.06 13.77 4.04
C LEU A 418 13.91 12.57 3.10
N LYS A 419 13.10 11.61 3.51
CA LYS A 419 12.73 10.46 2.67
C LYS A 419 11.67 10.88 1.67
N ILE A 420 11.84 10.46 0.41
CA ILE A 420 10.90 10.75 -0.66
C ILE A 420 10.85 9.58 -1.63
N ALA A 421 9.71 9.31 -2.20
CA ALA A 421 9.46 8.08 -2.95
C ALA A 421 9.04 8.36 -4.41
N PRO A 422 9.98 8.70 -5.32
CA PRO A 422 9.68 8.75 -6.75
C PRO A 422 9.39 7.37 -7.34
N GLU A 423 9.91 6.30 -6.76
CA GLU A 423 9.78 4.88 -7.09
C GLU A 423 10.47 4.46 -8.39
N HIS A 424 10.45 5.27 -9.44
CA HIS A 424 11.15 5.06 -10.72
C HIS A 424 11.39 6.40 -11.43
N THR A 425 12.16 6.37 -12.53
CA THR A 425 12.39 7.53 -13.41
C THR A 425 11.69 7.40 -14.75
N GLU A 426 11.46 6.15 -15.20
CA GLU A 426 10.90 5.87 -16.51
C GLU A 426 9.37 5.86 -16.50
N GLN A 427 8.77 6.42 -17.56
CA GLN A 427 7.33 6.60 -17.67
C GLN A 427 6.55 5.28 -17.69
N GLY A 428 7.11 4.23 -18.30
CA GLY A 428 6.50 2.90 -18.37
C GLY A 428 6.19 2.34 -16.98
N PRO A 429 7.19 2.12 -16.12
CA PRO A 429 7.01 1.70 -14.74
C PRO A 429 6.13 2.65 -13.92
N LEU A 430 6.34 3.97 -14.00
CA LEU A 430 5.57 4.96 -13.26
C LEU A 430 4.07 4.91 -13.60
N THR A 431 3.73 4.68 -14.87
CA THR A 431 2.34 4.50 -15.30
C THR A 431 1.71 3.25 -14.68
N LYS A 432 2.45 2.13 -14.62
CA LYS A 432 1.96 0.90 -13.97
C LYS A 432 1.87 1.04 -12.44
N MET A 433 2.69 1.90 -11.84
CA MET A 433 2.65 2.22 -10.42
C MET A 433 1.58 3.24 -10.05
N MET A 434 0.96 3.93 -11.01
CA MET A 434 0.10 5.11 -10.80
C MET A 434 0.84 6.22 -10.02
N LYS A 435 2.09 6.48 -10.41
CA LYS A 435 2.93 7.55 -9.86
C LYS A 435 3.10 8.68 -10.88
N PRO A 436 3.26 9.94 -10.42
CA PRO A 436 3.54 11.04 -11.31
C PRO A 436 4.89 10.86 -12.00
N GLY A 437 5.06 11.50 -13.16
CA GLY A 437 6.33 11.53 -13.86
C GLY A 437 7.45 12.16 -13.02
N ILE A 438 8.70 11.81 -13.32
CA ILE A 438 9.88 12.23 -12.55
C ILE A 438 10.03 13.77 -12.47
N GLY A 439 9.51 14.52 -13.44
CA GLY A 439 9.56 15.99 -13.43
C GLY A 439 8.91 16.65 -12.21
N SER A 440 7.92 16.00 -11.59
CA SER A 440 7.35 16.49 -10.32
C SER A 440 8.35 16.35 -9.17
N TYR A 441 9.14 15.29 -9.16
CA TYR A 441 10.23 15.12 -8.21
C TYR A 441 11.33 16.17 -8.41
N ASP A 442 11.71 16.45 -9.66
CA ASP A 442 12.74 17.44 -9.96
C ASP A 442 12.33 18.83 -9.49
N LYS A 443 11.06 19.23 -9.70
CA LYS A 443 10.52 20.49 -9.15
C LYS A 443 10.60 20.52 -7.63
N PHE A 444 10.19 19.45 -6.97
CA PHE A 444 10.27 19.36 -5.50
C PHE A 444 11.73 19.47 -5.03
N LYS A 445 12.67 18.77 -5.67
CA LYS A 445 14.10 18.82 -5.37
C LYS A 445 14.64 20.24 -5.45
N GLN A 446 14.32 20.97 -6.52
CA GLN A 446 14.73 22.37 -6.68
C GLN A 446 14.20 23.26 -5.55
N MET A 447 12.92 23.12 -5.17
CA MET A 447 12.34 23.85 -4.04
C MET A 447 13.01 23.48 -2.72
N PHE A 448 13.24 22.19 -2.48
CA PHE A 448 13.91 21.68 -1.28
C PHE A 448 15.32 22.26 -1.15
N GLU A 449 16.12 22.22 -2.20
CA GLU A 449 17.49 22.75 -2.23
C GLU A 449 17.50 24.28 -2.02
N LYS A 450 16.60 25.02 -2.68
CA LYS A 450 16.44 26.46 -2.49
C LYS A 450 16.13 26.80 -1.04
N PHE A 451 15.10 26.21 -0.44
CA PHE A 451 14.69 26.54 0.93
C PHE A 451 15.68 26.02 1.98
N SER A 452 16.44 24.94 1.69
CA SER A 452 17.54 24.50 2.54
C SER A 452 18.68 25.53 2.58
N ALA A 453 19.03 26.08 1.42
CA ALA A 453 20.03 27.14 1.31
C ALA A 453 19.59 28.43 2.02
N GLU A 454 18.34 28.86 1.81
CA GLU A 454 17.73 30.01 2.51
C GLU A 454 17.73 29.84 4.04
N ALA A 455 17.54 28.60 4.52
CA ALA A 455 17.58 28.27 5.96
C ALA A 455 19.00 28.09 6.52
N GLY A 456 20.05 28.20 5.69
CA GLY A 456 21.44 27.94 6.09
C GLY A 456 21.68 26.48 6.53
N LYS A 457 20.88 25.52 6.05
CA LYS A 457 20.93 24.13 6.48
C LYS A 457 21.48 23.22 5.40
N LYS A 458 22.33 22.27 5.82
CA LYS A 458 22.81 21.21 4.96
C LYS A 458 21.89 19.99 5.09
N GLN A 459 20.98 19.84 4.15
CA GLN A 459 19.96 18.80 4.14
C GLN A 459 19.99 18.02 2.82
N TYR A 460 19.52 16.77 2.86
CA TYR A 460 19.59 15.85 1.73
C TYR A 460 18.27 15.11 1.53
N LEU A 461 17.88 14.93 0.28
CA LEU A 461 16.82 14.00 -0.12
C LEU A 461 17.35 12.57 -0.17
N ILE A 462 16.56 11.64 0.30
CA ILE A 462 16.81 10.21 0.17
C ILE A 462 15.69 9.62 -0.68
N PRO A 463 15.91 9.49 -2.01
CA PRO A 463 14.92 8.92 -2.89
C PRO A 463 14.84 7.40 -2.71
N TYR A 464 13.61 6.90 -2.65
CA TYR A 464 13.30 5.46 -2.68
C TYR A 464 12.88 5.05 -4.08
N PHE A 465 13.35 3.86 -4.50
CA PHE A 465 13.04 3.27 -5.79
C PHE A 465 12.69 1.79 -5.60
N ILE A 466 11.75 1.31 -6.41
CA ILE A 466 11.30 -0.08 -6.40
C ILE A 466 11.90 -0.83 -7.57
N ALA A 467 12.69 -1.87 -7.28
CA ALA A 467 13.19 -2.81 -8.28
C ALA A 467 12.12 -3.85 -8.62
N ALA A 468 12.10 -4.32 -9.86
CA ALA A 468 11.29 -5.46 -10.30
C ALA A 468 9.78 -5.29 -10.11
N HIS A 469 9.26 -4.05 -10.18
CA HIS A 469 7.82 -3.82 -10.25
C HIS A 469 7.28 -4.34 -11.60
N PRO A 470 6.06 -4.90 -11.65
CA PRO A 470 5.42 -5.24 -12.93
C PRO A 470 5.47 -4.08 -13.93
N GLY A 471 5.83 -4.40 -15.17
CA GLY A 471 6.02 -3.43 -16.24
C GLY A 471 7.34 -2.67 -16.18
N THR A 472 8.35 -3.20 -15.48
CA THR A 472 9.72 -2.67 -15.46
C THR A 472 10.64 -3.59 -16.24
N SER A 473 11.22 -3.09 -17.33
CA SER A 473 12.21 -3.80 -18.14
C SER A 473 13.63 -3.70 -17.56
N ASP A 474 14.55 -4.51 -18.06
CA ASP A 474 15.97 -4.41 -17.71
C ASP A 474 16.56 -3.07 -18.18
N GLU A 475 16.06 -2.55 -19.32
CA GLU A 475 16.44 -1.23 -19.84
C GLU A 475 15.96 -0.09 -18.94
N ASP A 476 14.73 -0.14 -18.45
CA ASP A 476 14.21 0.84 -17.48
C ASP A 476 15.11 0.91 -16.24
N MET A 477 15.55 -0.25 -15.72
CA MET A 477 16.43 -0.30 -14.56
C MET A 477 17.84 0.22 -14.87
N MET A 478 18.34 -0.01 -16.07
CA MET A 478 19.62 0.54 -16.54
C MET A 478 19.52 2.09 -16.61
N ASN A 479 18.46 2.61 -17.21
CA ASN A 479 18.23 4.05 -17.32
C ASN A 479 18.11 4.70 -15.92
N LEU A 480 17.39 4.06 -15.00
CA LEU A 480 17.35 4.49 -13.61
C LEU A 480 18.73 4.51 -12.95
N ALA A 481 19.58 3.50 -13.19
CA ALA A 481 20.95 3.46 -12.68
C ALA A 481 21.82 4.60 -13.24
N ILE A 482 21.67 4.92 -14.53
CA ILE A 482 22.33 6.05 -15.17
C ILE A 482 21.88 7.38 -14.52
N TRP A 483 20.56 7.54 -14.31
CA TRP A 483 20.01 8.72 -13.65
C TRP A 483 20.54 8.86 -12.22
N LEU A 484 20.57 7.76 -11.44
CA LEU A 484 21.15 7.74 -10.09
C LEU A 484 22.61 8.22 -10.09
N LYS A 485 23.41 7.73 -11.04
CA LYS A 485 24.82 8.12 -11.18
C LYS A 485 24.98 9.60 -11.54
N LYS A 486 24.20 10.09 -12.51
CA LYS A 486 24.21 11.50 -12.94
C LYS A 486 23.85 12.45 -11.78
N ASN A 487 22.94 12.03 -10.91
CA ASN A 487 22.50 12.80 -9.75
C ASN A 487 23.33 12.55 -8.49
N GLY A 488 24.40 11.73 -8.55
CA GLY A 488 25.27 11.44 -7.43
C GLY A 488 24.63 10.61 -6.31
N PHE A 489 23.49 9.94 -6.59
CA PHE A 489 22.83 9.08 -5.61
C PHE A 489 23.45 7.70 -5.52
N ARG A 490 23.63 7.23 -4.30
CA ARG A 490 24.06 5.87 -3.98
C ARG A 490 23.04 5.26 -3.02
N ALA A 491 22.23 4.36 -3.53
CA ALA A 491 21.19 3.73 -2.74
C ALA A 491 21.79 2.68 -1.79
N ASP A 492 21.71 2.91 -0.49
CA ASP A 492 22.14 1.94 0.53
C ASP A 492 21.08 0.85 0.74
N GLN A 493 19.82 1.26 0.78
CA GLN A 493 18.67 0.36 0.87
C GLN A 493 17.94 0.34 -0.46
N VAL A 494 17.73 -0.86 -0.97
CA VAL A 494 16.96 -1.07 -2.21
C VAL A 494 15.80 -2.00 -1.90
N GLN A 495 14.62 -1.61 -2.36
CA GLN A 495 13.41 -2.39 -2.23
C GLN A 495 13.15 -3.12 -3.54
N THR A 496 12.73 -4.37 -3.43
CA THR A 496 12.22 -5.13 -4.56
C THR A 496 10.72 -5.25 -4.39
N PHE A 497 9.99 -5.09 -5.48
CA PHE A 497 8.55 -5.30 -5.45
C PHE A 497 8.21 -6.64 -4.77
N TYR A 498 7.31 -6.57 -3.83
CA TYR A 498 6.75 -7.71 -3.12
C TYR A 498 5.24 -7.76 -3.40
N PRO A 499 4.74 -8.84 -3.99
CA PRO A 499 3.31 -8.99 -4.26
C PRO A 499 2.50 -9.10 -2.96
N SER A 500 1.98 -7.98 -2.49
CA SER A 500 1.06 -7.95 -1.34
C SER A 500 -0.33 -8.40 -1.79
N PRO A 501 -1.06 -9.22 -1.01
CA PRO A 501 -2.43 -9.58 -1.37
C PRO A 501 -3.29 -8.36 -1.67
N MET A 502 -4.21 -8.47 -2.62
CA MET A 502 -5.12 -7.43 -3.10
C MET A 502 -4.49 -6.21 -3.76
N ALA A 503 -3.20 -5.95 -3.66
CA ALA A 503 -2.57 -4.86 -4.40
C ALA A 503 -2.73 -5.09 -5.92
N THR A 504 -3.11 -4.05 -6.65
CA THR A 504 -3.31 -4.12 -8.12
C THR A 504 -2.07 -4.63 -8.85
N ALA A 505 -0.87 -4.22 -8.42
CA ALA A 505 0.39 -4.71 -8.98
C ALA A 505 0.61 -6.21 -8.73
N THR A 506 0.03 -6.79 -7.67
CA THR A 506 0.06 -8.24 -7.42
C THR A 506 -0.76 -8.98 -8.47
N THR A 507 -1.88 -8.40 -8.87
CA THR A 507 -2.65 -8.94 -9.99
C THR A 507 -1.86 -8.89 -11.29
N MET A 508 -1.17 -7.77 -11.59
CA MET A 508 -0.25 -7.70 -12.74
C MET A 508 0.82 -8.79 -12.67
N TYR A 509 1.43 -8.97 -11.48
CA TYR A 509 2.48 -9.97 -11.27
C TYR A 509 2.00 -11.40 -11.50
N HIS A 510 0.82 -11.74 -11.02
CA HIS A 510 0.26 -13.08 -11.15
C HIS A 510 -0.22 -13.36 -12.58
N THR A 511 -0.94 -12.42 -13.20
CA THR A 511 -1.69 -12.64 -14.44
C THR A 511 -1.01 -12.14 -15.70
N ASN A 512 0.05 -11.34 -15.60
CA ASN A 512 0.67 -10.60 -16.70
C ASN A 512 -0.31 -9.62 -17.41
N LYS A 513 -1.45 -9.29 -16.78
CA LYS A 513 -2.45 -8.38 -17.32
C LYS A 513 -2.52 -7.10 -16.49
N ASN A 514 -2.90 -5.99 -17.12
CA ASN A 514 -3.02 -4.69 -16.47
C ASN A 514 -4.47 -4.41 -16.04
N PRO A 515 -4.86 -4.62 -14.78
CA PRO A 515 -6.24 -4.44 -14.32
C PRO A 515 -6.68 -2.98 -14.20
N LEU A 516 -5.77 -2.03 -14.38
CA LEU A 516 -6.13 -0.60 -14.46
C LEU A 516 -6.91 -0.26 -15.74
N ARG A 517 -6.83 -1.11 -16.74
CA ARG A 517 -7.54 -0.99 -18.03
C ARG A 517 -8.53 -2.14 -18.20
N LYS A 518 -9.31 -2.05 -19.26
CA LYS A 518 -10.17 -3.13 -19.71
C LYS A 518 -9.36 -4.41 -19.91
N ILE A 519 -9.79 -5.50 -19.32
CA ILE A 519 -9.12 -6.80 -19.40
C ILE A 519 -9.81 -7.65 -20.45
N THR A 520 -9.03 -8.14 -21.41
CA THR A 520 -9.42 -9.17 -22.37
C THR A 520 -8.31 -10.21 -22.44
N ARG A 521 -8.58 -11.33 -23.13
CA ARG A 521 -7.53 -12.32 -23.39
C ARG A 521 -6.40 -11.71 -24.22
N ASP A 522 -6.73 -10.78 -25.14
CA ASP A 522 -5.81 -10.09 -26.05
C ASP A 522 -5.31 -8.74 -25.52
N SER A 523 -5.68 -8.36 -24.27
CA SER A 523 -5.23 -7.09 -23.70
C SER A 523 -3.72 -7.10 -23.42
N GLU A 524 -3.15 -5.90 -23.30
CA GLU A 524 -1.73 -5.65 -23.00
C GLU A 524 -1.13 -6.68 -22.04
N THR A 525 0.00 -7.28 -22.45
CA THR A 525 0.80 -8.14 -21.58
C THR A 525 1.82 -7.28 -20.84
N VAL A 526 1.79 -7.32 -19.52
CA VAL A 526 2.72 -6.62 -18.64
C VAL A 526 3.96 -7.49 -18.45
N ASP A 527 5.16 -6.94 -18.67
CA ASP A 527 6.42 -7.64 -18.38
C ASP A 527 6.58 -7.85 -16.86
N ILE A 528 6.91 -9.08 -16.49
CA ILE A 528 7.04 -9.48 -15.10
C ILE A 528 8.43 -10.04 -14.82
N VAL A 529 9.08 -9.47 -13.82
CA VAL A 529 10.39 -9.93 -13.38
C VAL A 529 10.23 -11.13 -12.44
N ARG A 530 10.27 -12.33 -13.04
CA ARG A 530 10.28 -13.59 -12.31
C ARG A 530 11.69 -14.16 -12.20
N GLY A 531 11.90 -15.01 -11.20
CA GLY A 531 13.17 -15.68 -10.95
C GLY A 531 14.24 -14.80 -10.29
N ASP A 532 15.13 -15.45 -9.53
CA ASP A 532 16.12 -14.77 -8.68
C ASP A 532 17.19 -14.02 -9.48
N LYS A 533 17.58 -14.53 -10.67
CA LYS A 533 18.64 -13.92 -11.47
C LYS A 533 18.24 -12.52 -11.93
N ARG A 534 17.03 -12.37 -12.53
CA ARG A 534 16.54 -11.09 -13.07
C ARG A 534 16.20 -10.11 -11.91
N ARG A 535 15.61 -10.61 -10.82
CA ARG A 535 15.36 -9.80 -9.62
C ARG A 535 16.66 -9.28 -8.99
N ARG A 536 17.72 -10.09 -8.94
CA ARG A 536 19.05 -9.67 -8.51
C ARG A 536 19.66 -8.61 -9.42
N LEU A 537 19.49 -8.77 -10.74
CA LEU A 537 19.96 -7.79 -11.73
C LEU A 537 19.31 -6.42 -11.49
N HIS A 538 17.99 -6.36 -11.33
CA HIS A 538 17.29 -5.10 -11.05
C HIS A 538 17.78 -4.44 -9.75
N LYS A 539 18.03 -5.22 -8.70
CA LYS A 539 18.65 -4.70 -7.46
C LYS A 539 20.08 -4.24 -7.67
N ALA A 540 20.85 -4.94 -8.52
CA ALA A 540 22.22 -4.58 -8.82
C ALA A 540 22.29 -3.22 -9.55
N PHE A 541 21.37 -2.92 -10.46
CA PHE A 541 21.29 -1.61 -11.11
C PHE A 541 21.06 -0.49 -10.09
N LEU A 542 20.18 -0.66 -9.10
CA LEU A 542 20.00 0.33 -8.02
C LEU A 542 21.25 0.51 -7.17
N ARG A 543 22.07 -0.54 -7.04
CA ARG A 543 23.34 -0.54 -6.29
C ARG A 543 24.54 -0.61 -7.23
N TYR A 544 24.50 0.12 -8.34
CA TYR A 544 25.57 0.17 -9.36
C TYR A 544 26.96 0.50 -8.76
N HIS A 545 27.01 1.19 -7.64
CA HIS A 545 28.22 1.61 -6.93
C HIS A 545 28.87 0.50 -6.09
N ASP A 546 28.15 -0.62 -5.86
CA ASP A 546 28.64 -1.76 -5.08
C ASP A 546 29.44 -2.71 -5.99
N ALA A 547 30.73 -2.86 -5.69
CA ALA A 547 31.64 -3.68 -6.49
C ALA A 547 31.19 -5.15 -6.63
N ASN A 548 30.47 -5.67 -5.64
CA ASN A 548 29.94 -7.03 -5.68
C ASN A 548 28.92 -7.25 -6.80
N ASN A 549 28.29 -6.17 -7.27
CA ASN A 549 27.30 -6.22 -8.36
C ASN A 549 27.95 -6.07 -9.75
N TRP A 550 29.19 -5.60 -9.85
CA TRP A 550 29.81 -5.28 -11.15
C TRP A 550 29.96 -6.45 -12.12
N PRO A 551 30.29 -7.68 -11.69
CA PRO A 551 30.34 -8.81 -12.62
C PRO A 551 28.98 -9.07 -13.31
N LEU A 552 27.89 -9.06 -12.51
CA LEU A 552 26.51 -9.24 -13.02
C LEU A 552 26.10 -8.09 -13.95
N LEU A 553 26.43 -6.86 -13.59
CA LEU A 553 26.11 -5.68 -14.39
C LEU A 553 26.91 -5.65 -15.70
N ARG A 554 28.21 -6.07 -15.70
CA ARG A 554 28.99 -6.18 -16.95
C ARG A 554 28.42 -7.21 -17.92
N GLU A 555 28.01 -8.37 -17.41
CA GLU A 555 27.33 -9.40 -18.20
C GLU A 555 26.03 -8.85 -18.83
N ALA A 556 25.19 -8.24 -18.00
CA ALA A 556 23.92 -7.68 -18.45
C ALA A 556 24.08 -6.54 -19.46
N LEU A 557 24.97 -5.58 -19.21
CA LEU A 557 25.23 -4.47 -20.14
C LEU A 557 25.75 -4.95 -21.49
N LYS A 558 26.59 -5.98 -21.52
CA LYS A 558 27.04 -6.61 -22.78
C LYS A 558 25.88 -7.28 -23.51
N SER A 559 25.05 -8.04 -22.82
CA SER A 559 23.88 -8.70 -23.42
C SER A 559 22.83 -7.72 -23.94
N MET A 560 22.74 -6.55 -23.33
CA MET A 560 21.85 -5.45 -23.76
C MET A 560 22.46 -4.57 -24.88
N GLY A 561 23.66 -4.89 -25.39
CA GLY A 561 24.35 -4.09 -26.40
C GLY A 561 24.88 -2.74 -25.86
N ARG A 562 24.97 -2.57 -24.53
CA ARG A 562 25.38 -1.34 -23.85
C ARG A 562 26.78 -1.45 -23.21
N ALA A 563 27.70 -2.11 -23.90
CA ALA A 563 29.11 -2.19 -23.48
C ALA A 563 29.79 -0.80 -23.35
N ASP A 564 29.23 0.22 -24.02
CA ASP A 564 29.61 1.62 -23.91
C ASP A 564 29.50 2.18 -22.47
N LEU A 565 28.73 1.57 -21.62
CA LEU A 565 28.58 1.94 -20.21
C LEU A 565 29.61 1.28 -19.28
N ILE A 566 30.51 0.47 -19.81
CA ILE A 566 31.57 -0.22 -19.05
C ILE A 566 32.91 0.48 -19.32
N GLY A 567 33.50 1.10 -18.31
CA GLY A 567 34.76 1.81 -18.42
C GLY A 567 35.10 2.63 -17.19
N ASN A 568 36.28 3.27 -17.19
CA ASN A 568 36.80 3.99 -16.04
C ASN A 568 36.53 5.51 -16.08
N GLY A 569 35.91 6.00 -17.15
CA GLY A 569 35.53 7.41 -17.27
C GLY A 569 34.27 7.76 -16.48
N LYS A 570 34.04 9.05 -16.23
CA LYS A 570 32.88 9.55 -15.45
C LYS A 570 31.51 9.22 -16.11
N HIS A 571 31.47 9.07 -17.42
CA HIS A 571 30.26 8.76 -18.19
C HIS A 571 29.85 7.28 -18.16
N HIS A 572 30.82 6.36 -17.88
CA HIS A 572 30.52 4.93 -17.77
C HIS A 572 29.75 4.64 -16.47
N LEU A 573 28.87 3.64 -16.47
CA LEU A 573 28.10 3.26 -15.30
C LEU A 573 28.96 2.51 -14.28
N ILE A 574 29.73 1.53 -14.74
CA ILE A 574 30.59 0.66 -13.92
C ILE A 574 31.98 0.52 -14.54
N PRO A 575 33.03 0.22 -13.73
CA PRO A 575 34.41 0.08 -14.22
C PRO A 575 34.62 -1.26 -14.93
N THR A 576 35.75 -1.32 -15.69
CA THR A 576 36.22 -2.57 -16.35
C THR A 576 36.87 -3.54 -15.37
N TRP A 577 37.44 -3.03 -14.29
CA TRP A 577 38.20 -3.79 -13.29
C TRP A 577 37.35 -4.26 -12.13
N GLN A 578 37.86 -5.20 -11.35
CA GLN A 578 37.25 -5.70 -10.12
C GLN A 578 38.25 -5.53 -8.97
N PRO A 579 37.83 -5.06 -7.76
CA PRO A 579 38.70 -5.03 -6.61
C PRO A 579 39.21 -6.43 -6.25
N LEU A 580 40.48 -6.52 -5.84
CA LEU A 580 41.14 -7.77 -5.41
C LEU A 580 40.65 -8.25 -4.03
N THR A 581 40.12 -7.35 -3.23
CA THR A 581 39.55 -7.67 -1.92
C THR A 581 38.05 -7.70 -2.00
N ASP A 582 37.40 -8.66 -1.34
CA ASP A 582 35.97 -8.63 -1.02
C ASP A 582 35.69 -7.42 -0.14
N GLY A 583 35.76 -6.25 -0.76
CA GLY A 583 35.47 -4.98 -0.11
C GLY A 583 33.97 -4.94 0.16
N GLY A 584 33.55 -5.48 1.30
CA GLY A 584 32.19 -5.28 1.77
C GLY A 584 31.91 -3.78 1.75
N TYR A 585 31.04 -3.33 0.82
CA TYR A 585 30.58 -1.95 0.80
C TYR A 585 29.98 -1.63 2.16
N THR A 586 30.64 -0.77 2.91
CA THR A 586 30.12 -0.27 4.18
C THR A 586 29.52 1.09 3.92
N SER A 587 28.20 1.17 3.99
CA SER A 587 27.47 2.42 3.89
C SER A 587 28.00 3.43 4.90
N ALA A 588 28.12 4.70 4.50
CA ALA A 588 28.47 5.78 5.42
C ALA A 588 27.48 5.90 6.59
N ARG A 589 26.24 5.48 6.40
CA ARG A 589 25.22 5.36 7.46
C ARG A 589 25.51 4.25 8.46
N ARG A 590 26.06 3.09 8.04
CA ARG A 590 26.40 1.99 8.96
C ARG A 590 27.57 2.33 9.86
N LYS A 591 28.47 3.23 9.46
CA LYS A 591 29.59 3.69 10.32
C LYS A 591 29.11 4.40 11.58
N ASN A 592 27.93 5.02 11.56
CA ASN A 592 27.34 5.77 12.67
C ASN A 592 26.11 5.06 13.29
N SER A 593 25.82 3.82 12.90
CA SER A 593 24.73 3.02 13.46
C SER A 593 25.23 2.27 14.69
N THR A 594 24.53 2.39 15.80
CA THR A 594 24.75 1.61 17.03
C THR A 594 24.51 0.10 16.84
N THR A 595 24.07 -0.33 15.66
CA THR A 595 23.87 -1.73 15.25
C THR A 595 25.03 -2.28 14.40
N ALA A 596 26.21 -1.66 14.42
CA ALA A 596 27.38 -2.24 13.76
C ALA A 596 27.69 -3.62 14.40
N PRO A 597 27.89 -4.69 13.61
CA PRO A 597 28.34 -5.95 14.17
C PRO A 597 29.69 -5.71 14.87
N VAL A 598 29.80 -6.18 16.11
CA VAL A 598 31.05 -6.18 16.87
C VAL A 598 32.10 -6.88 16.01
N ALA A 599 33.14 -6.18 15.65
CA ALA A 599 34.28 -6.78 14.96
C ALA A 599 34.85 -7.88 15.86
N PRO A 600 35.17 -9.08 15.32
CA PRO A 600 35.81 -10.12 16.13
C PRO A 600 37.07 -9.56 16.77
N ALA A 601 37.20 -9.76 18.07
CA ALA A 601 38.35 -9.36 18.85
C ALA A 601 39.63 -9.88 18.18
N LYS A 602 40.61 -9.00 17.94
CA LYS A 602 41.93 -9.41 17.46
C LYS A 602 42.54 -10.35 18.49
N ALA A 603 42.68 -11.61 18.12
CA ALA A 603 43.47 -12.54 18.88
C ALA A 603 44.94 -12.04 18.86
N LYS A 604 45.47 -11.74 20.04
CA LYS A 604 46.90 -11.52 20.22
C LYS A 604 47.60 -12.87 20.23
N ASP A 605 48.66 -12.93 19.41
CA ASP A 605 49.79 -13.86 19.47
C ASP A 605 49.53 -15.38 19.59
N ALA A 606 49.62 -16.07 18.47
CA ALA A 606 50.04 -17.47 18.43
C ALA A 606 51.07 -17.67 17.30
N LYS A 607 52.21 -18.25 17.70
CA LYS A 607 53.40 -18.53 16.90
C LYS A 607 53.09 -19.36 15.64
N ALA A 608 53.84 -19.06 14.59
CA ALA A 608 53.89 -19.79 13.33
C ALA A 608 54.15 -21.29 13.51
N SER A 609 53.30 -22.13 12.95
CA SER A 609 53.57 -23.51 12.61
C SER A 609 53.08 -23.79 11.20
N ALA A 610 53.81 -24.67 10.49
CA ALA A 610 53.84 -24.94 9.06
C ALA A 610 52.47 -25.23 8.36
N PRO A 611 52.40 -25.12 7.03
CA PRO A 611 51.12 -25.14 6.27
C PRO A 611 50.59 -26.57 6.15
N VAL A 612 49.42 -26.78 6.73
CA VAL A 612 48.58 -27.99 6.47
C VAL A 612 47.75 -27.70 5.23
N ARG A 613 47.88 -28.55 4.20
CA ARG A 613 47.00 -28.55 3.01
C ARG A 613 45.57 -28.80 3.48
N LEU A 614 44.72 -27.79 3.44
CA LEU A 614 43.28 -27.93 3.61
C LEU A 614 42.62 -28.39 2.33
N ALA A 615 41.85 -29.45 2.41
CA ALA A 615 40.94 -29.90 1.36
C ALA A 615 39.88 -28.81 1.05
N PRO A 616 39.33 -28.70 -0.18
CA PRO A 616 38.39 -27.68 -0.55
C PRO A 616 37.11 -27.79 0.28
N VAL A 617 36.86 -26.79 1.10
CA VAL A 617 35.60 -26.65 1.86
C VAL A 617 34.49 -26.32 0.87
N LYS A 618 33.49 -27.17 0.77
CA LYS A 618 32.25 -26.88 0.05
C LYS A 618 31.62 -25.61 0.65
N PRO A 619 31.18 -24.63 -0.17
CA PRO A 619 30.56 -23.42 0.35
C PRO A 619 29.32 -23.79 1.16
N SER A 620 29.29 -23.38 2.43
CA SER A 620 28.11 -23.46 3.25
C SER A 620 27.02 -22.62 2.60
N LYS A 621 25.88 -23.24 2.30
CA LYS A 621 24.67 -22.52 1.85
C LYS A 621 24.30 -21.51 2.92
N GLY A 622 24.59 -20.23 2.70
CA GLY A 622 24.13 -19.15 3.55
C GLY A 622 22.61 -19.23 3.67
N ARG A 623 22.12 -19.41 4.88
CA ARG A 623 20.68 -19.34 5.16
C ARG A 623 20.17 -17.95 4.81
N MET A 624 19.32 -17.90 3.79
CA MET A 624 18.64 -16.66 3.41
C MET A 624 17.50 -16.41 4.39
N LEU A 625 17.63 -15.33 5.17
CA LEU A 625 16.55 -14.88 6.05
C LEU A 625 15.41 -14.31 5.23
N THR A 626 14.18 -14.63 5.59
CA THR A 626 13.00 -14.04 4.96
C THR A 626 12.90 -12.55 5.32
N GLN A 627 12.58 -11.71 4.35
CA GLN A 627 12.61 -10.25 4.48
C GLN A 627 11.62 -9.68 5.52
N HIS A 628 10.61 -10.45 5.91
CA HIS A 628 9.55 -9.99 6.82
C HIS A 628 9.57 -10.61 8.22
N THR A 629 10.09 -11.82 8.38
CA THR A 629 10.06 -12.51 9.68
C THR A 629 11.43 -12.71 10.29
N GLY A 630 12.52 -12.49 9.53
CA GLY A 630 13.88 -12.83 9.96
C GLY A 630 14.11 -14.33 10.15
N LEU A 631 13.13 -15.18 9.86
CA LEU A 631 13.21 -16.61 9.98
C LEU A 631 13.76 -17.25 8.70
N PRO A 632 14.58 -18.32 8.80
CA PRO A 632 15.03 -19.05 7.62
C PRO A 632 13.84 -19.74 6.94
N PRO A 633 13.89 -19.94 5.60
CA PRO A 633 12.89 -20.73 4.88
C PRO A 633 12.76 -22.12 5.51
N ARG A 634 11.55 -22.64 5.61
CA ARG A 634 11.34 -24.03 6.00
C ARG A 634 11.92 -24.93 4.92
N ASP A 635 12.85 -25.81 5.29
CA ASP A 635 13.33 -26.86 4.39
C ASP A 635 12.16 -27.81 4.07
N ASN A 636 11.71 -27.82 2.84
CA ASN A 636 10.79 -28.82 2.31
C ASN A 636 11.58 -30.10 1.95
N GLY A 637 12.22 -30.72 2.92
CA GLY A 637 13.01 -31.89 2.67
C GLY A 637 13.36 -32.67 3.91
N SER A 638 12.61 -33.70 4.16
CA SER A 638 12.70 -34.81 5.10
C SER A 638 11.78 -34.72 6.31
N ALA A 639 10.73 -35.55 6.28
CA ALA A 639 9.98 -35.90 7.46
C ALA A 639 10.92 -36.63 8.45
N PRO A 640 10.87 -36.30 9.76
CA PRO A 640 11.66 -37.05 10.73
C PRO A 640 11.14 -38.47 10.82
N ALA A 641 12.04 -39.47 10.69
CA ALA A 641 11.75 -40.85 10.92
C ALA A 641 11.10 -41.03 12.29
N ARG A 642 9.93 -41.65 12.34
CA ARG A 642 9.26 -42.06 13.56
C ARG A 642 10.17 -43.02 14.33
N LYS A 643 10.69 -42.62 15.49
CA LYS A 643 11.23 -43.52 16.48
C LYS A 643 10.06 -44.32 17.08
N ALA A 644 10.21 -45.64 17.04
CA ALA A 644 9.26 -46.59 17.61
C ALA A 644 9.03 -46.29 19.10
N ALA A 645 7.78 -46.30 19.52
CA ALA A 645 7.38 -46.12 20.89
C ALA A 645 7.70 -47.38 21.69
N ALA A 646 8.42 -47.22 22.79
CA ALA A 646 8.50 -48.22 23.85
C ALA A 646 7.18 -48.26 24.63
N GLY A 647 6.69 -49.44 24.95
CA GLY A 647 5.39 -49.70 25.53
C GLY A 647 5.17 -49.15 26.96
N PRO A 648 3.92 -49.21 27.43
CA PRO A 648 3.50 -48.44 28.60
C PRO A 648 3.86 -49.12 29.92
N VAL A 649 4.43 -48.39 30.85
CA VAL A 649 4.57 -48.76 32.27
C VAL A 649 3.24 -48.39 32.96
N ARG A 650 2.58 -49.40 33.55
CA ARG A 650 1.41 -49.26 34.40
C ARG A 650 1.81 -48.61 35.73
N GLY A 651 1.29 -47.46 36.03
CA GLY A 651 1.32 -46.79 37.33
C GLY A 651 -0.08 -46.68 37.92
N SER A 652 -0.27 -47.28 39.11
CA SER A 652 -1.52 -47.31 39.86
C SER A 652 -1.91 -45.97 40.45
N ILE A 653 -3.15 -45.56 40.25
CA ILE A 653 -3.73 -44.34 40.85
C ILE A 653 -4.40 -44.70 42.17
N ARG A 654 -3.91 -44.18 43.29
CA ARG A 654 -4.65 -44.08 44.56
C ARG A 654 -5.51 -42.82 44.58
N LYS A 655 -6.80 -42.97 44.88
CA LYS A 655 -7.71 -41.88 45.19
C LYS A 655 -7.48 -41.35 46.61
N PRO A 656 -7.56 -40.07 46.89
CA PRO A 656 -7.77 -39.53 48.24
C PRO A 656 -9.26 -39.34 48.53
N ARG A 657 -9.56 -39.46 49.80
CA ARG A 657 -10.90 -39.21 50.41
C ARG A 657 -11.29 -37.75 50.35
#